data_9e22a0f4071061ff3d3bef575896a356
#
_entry.id   9e22a0f4071061ff3d3bef575896a356
#
_cell.length_a   1.000
_cell.length_b   1.000
_cell.length_c   1.000
_cell.angle_alpha   90.00
_cell.angle_beta   90.00
_cell.angle_gamma   90.00
#
_symmetry.space_group_name_H-M   'P 1'
#
loop_
_entity.id
_entity.type
_entity.pdbx_description
1 polymer ?
#
loop_
_entity_poly.entity_id
_entity_poly.type
_entity_poly.pdbx_seq_one_letter_code
_entity_poly.pdbx_strand_id
1 'polypeptide(L)'
;MCCMKKIIGLLVLLLFVSGVSNATVAKKNKKKVINPIELKKDSVNADYKKVTKDAVSKKGLFTTFLSKKENNLYFEIPDSAFSHTYLLANRIAETSNTQDYVAGQMATTPLMIRFSKDDQKVYMHLVQSSNIVDRNDPILPAFDKNFADPVLKGFKIVARNMDNVVIDVTSFFGGNEKCISPIKQESPLAKLFGGGNSLKGTFASDASNILSVKTFPNNIEIKSLLSFTTTPLNQPYSVTVHRSLFVLPDTLMPMRLQDNRVGYFSSDKSLYTSSKDKIVPQTFIHRWRLEPQKEDLEKYFKGELVEPMKPIVFYVDTAFPEKWRTVVKQGIEDWNMAFQTAGFKNVVKALDYPSNDPNFDPDDMRYSCVKYAATSIANAMGPSYIDPRTGEILTADVIWYHNVISLLHNWRFVQTAAVDSRVRKAVFDDEVMQEAIRYAAAHEIGHTLGLMHNMGASYSFPVDSLRSPEFTQRYGTTPSIMDYARNNYIAQPGDLEKGVKLTPPILGVYDIHAINWGYRLIQGADTPEKEKKTLDAWIEEKKADPMYEFGAQQVFGVVDPTDQSEDLGNDHLKAGDMAIHNLKIIMKNLETWTFDEGARYDDVENMYIEVVRQYTRHLRHVMPYIGGIRFQEVRQGEDASAKNYIDKAMQKKAMLWLLNQARTYNDWLTPKELIVKLDVNMNVNDKLQSSVVGALLNSAALYRINEGGQMNPKINYTLNAYLDDAFSEMFKPTYQGVKLSQADMNIQSAAVALMINYTGLGKAAEKKASTALADYEEVLRQTCEPALPCSHIHGHESSFTRINFGLPTLSKEQLAAVMTGRLNKIAQLYKSRRAASTGDTRDFYDYHLLLIERTLKNN
;
A
#
# COMPACT_ATOMS: atom_id res chain seq x y z
N MET A 1 -26.90 5.56 -29.39
CA MET A 1 -28.05 6.51 -29.31
C MET A 1 -29.33 5.74 -28.98
N CYS A 2 -29.41 5.11 -27.84
CA CYS A 2 -30.66 4.49 -27.36
C CYS A 2 -30.65 4.13 -25.88
N CYS A 3 -30.17 5.05 -25.03
CA CYS A 3 -30.27 4.90 -23.56
C CYS A 3 -30.24 6.22 -22.80
N MET A 4 -30.67 7.32 -23.44
CA MET A 4 -30.71 8.67 -22.83
C MET A 4 -32.09 9.34 -22.97
N LYS A 5 -33.17 8.57 -22.90
CA LYS A 5 -34.56 9.11 -22.96
C LYS A 5 -35.51 8.58 -21.87
N LYS A 6 -35.02 8.33 -20.66
CA LYS A 6 -35.91 7.95 -19.52
C LYS A 6 -35.64 8.64 -18.18
N ILE A 7 -35.01 9.82 -18.15
CA ILE A 7 -34.84 10.61 -16.92
C ILE A 7 -35.20 12.09 -17.14
N ILE A 8 -36.26 12.37 -17.90
CA ILE A 8 -36.91 13.70 -17.94
C ILE A 8 -38.42 13.45 -17.96
N GLY A 9 -38.98 13.05 -16.83
CA GLY A 9 -40.43 12.78 -16.76
C GLY A 9 -40.96 12.71 -15.34
N LEU A 10 -40.33 13.32 -14.35
CA LEU A 10 -40.91 13.34 -12.99
C LEU A 10 -40.49 14.60 -12.21
N LEU A 11 -40.73 15.76 -12.79
CA LEU A 11 -40.51 17.07 -12.09
C LEU A 11 -41.42 18.16 -12.66
N VAL A 12 -42.72 17.89 -12.83
CA VAL A 12 -43.77 18.90 -12.99
C VAL A 12 -45.06 18.25 -12.53
N LEU A 13 -45.40 18.34 -11.26
CA LEU A 13 -46.78 18.33 -10.70
C LEU A 13 -46.70 18.48 -9.19
N LEU A 14 -46.66 19.69 -8.70
CA LEU A 14 -47.11 20.09 -7.37
C LEU A 14 -46.93 21.60 -7.20
N LEU A 15 -47.77 22.36 -7.92
CA LEU A 15 -48.13 23.71 -7.55
C LEU A 15 -49.62 23.90 -7.92
N PHE A 16 -50.31 24.51 -7.04
CA PHE A 16 -51.75 24.89 -7.01
C PHE A 16 -52.65 23.93 -6.25
N VAL A 17 -52.95 24.27 -5.00
CA VAL A 17 -54.30 24.73 -4.56
C VAL A 17 -54.13 25.55 -3.27
N SER A 18 -54.31 26.82 -3.38
CA SER A 18 -54.66 27.75 -2.29
C SER A 18 -56.18 27.81 -2.22
N GLY A 19 -56.72 27.70 -1.02
CA GLY A 19 -58.21 27.83 -0.83
C GLY A 19 -58.50 28.19 0.62
N VAL A 20 -58.84 29.42 0.83
CA VAL A 20 -59.29 30.10 2.05
C VAL A 20 -60.62 29.54 2.55
N SER A 21 -60.80 29.43 3.86
CA SER A 21 -62.03 29.93 4.51
C SER A 21 -61.97 29.88 6.04
N ASN A 22 -62.36 31.02 6.61
CA ASN A 22 -62.60 31.32 8.00
C ASN A 22 -63.71 30.51 8.62
N ALA A 23 -63.60 30.19 9.92
CA ALA A 23 -64.64 30.55 10.87
C ALA A 23 -64.31 30.19 12.31
N THR A 24 -64.37 31.17 13.11
CA THR A 24 -64.43 31.36 14.54
C THR A 24 -65.23 30.34 15.33
N VAL A 25 -64.73 29.83 16.46
CA VAL A 25 -65.49 29.74 17.71
C VAL A 25 -64.51 29.67 18.89
N ALA A 26 -64.63 30.68 19.78
CA ALA A 26 -63.92 30.72 21.03
C ALA A 26 -64.53 29.78 22.06
N LYS A 27 -63.68 28.98 22.74
CA LYS A 27 -64.03 28.46 24.08
C LYS A 27 -62.87 28.66 25.04
N LYS A 28 -63.13 29.52 26.05
CA LYS A 28 -62.31 29.70 27.23
C LYS A 28 -61.99 28.37 27.86
N ASN A 29 -60.71 28.04 27.99
CA ASN A 29 -60.29 27.09 29.00
C ASN A 29 -59.12 27.69 29.81
N LYS A 30 -59.28 27.59 31.11
CA LYS A 30 -58.51 28.10 32.20
C LYS A 30 -57.01 27.73 32.04
N LYS A 31 -56.13 28.74 32.16
CA LYS A 31 -54.72 28.55 32.44
C LYS A 31 -54.54 27.67 33.69
N LYS A 32 -54.16 26.39 33.53
CA LYS A 32 -53.46 25.64 34.56
C LYS A 32 -52.05 26.13 34.57
N VAL A 33 -51.65 26.80 35.61
CA VAL A 33 -50.25 27.04 35.95
C VAL A 33 -49.62 25.67 36.19
N ILE A 34 -48.79 25.25 35.27
CA ILE A 34 -47.93 24.06 35.45
C ILE A 34 -46.79 24.54 36.30
N ASN A 35 -46.81 24.18 37.59
CA ASN A 35 -45.68 24.30 38.45
C ASN A 35 -44.48 23.56 37.80
N PRO A 36 -43.23 24.10 37.91
CA PRO A 36 -42.07 23.35 37.48
C PRO A 36 -42.09 21.99 38.19
N ILE A 37 -42.05 20.90 37.39
CA ILE A 37 -41.95 19.54 37.94
C ILE A 37 -40.58 19.51 38.65
N GLU A 38 -40.60 19.58 39.97
CA GLU A 38 -39.51 19.08 40.78
C GLU A 38 -39.32 17.61 40.44
N LEU A 39 -38.34 17.31 39.58
CA LEU A 39 -37.88 15.95 39.34
C LEU A 39 -37.46 15.36 40.70
N LYS A 40 -38.28 14.43 41.19
CA LYS A 40 -38.03 13.76 42.49
C LYS A 40 -36.63 13.13 42.43
N LYS A 41 -35.73 13.66 43.28
CA LYS A 41 -34.39 13.07 43.51
C LYS A 41 -34.40 11.55 43.73
N ASP A 42 -35.52 10.98 44.21
CA ASP A 42 -35.67 9.56 44.50
C ASP A 42 -35.85 8.65 43.27
N SER A 43 -36.38 9.18 42.13
CA SER A 43 -36.52 8.38 40.89
C SER A 43 -35.22 8.19 40.15
N VAL A 44 -34.34 9.19 40.18
CA VAL A 44 -32.98 9.13 39.58
C VAL A 44 -32.14 8.07 40.27
N ASN A 45 -32.25 7.94 41.58
CA ASN A 45 -31.52 6.94 42.35
C ASN A 45 -32.01 5.50 42.12
N ALA A 46 -33.28 5.28 41.75
CA ALA A 46 -33.84 3.98 41.43
C ALA A 46 -33.35 3.44 40.07
N ASP A 47 -33.32 4.28 39.04
CA ASP A 47 -32.86 3.90 37.70
C ASP A 47 -31.34 3.64 37.70
N TYR A 48 -30.55 4.44 38.42
CA TYR A 48 -29.13 4.22 38.60
C TYR A 48 -28.84 2.87 39.32
N LYS A 49 -29.56 2.57 40.40
CA LYS A 49 -29.48 1.31 41.12
C LYS A 49 -29.85 0.10 40.22
N LYS A 50 -30.84 0.27 39.33
CA LYS A 50 -31.21 -0.77 38.38
C LYS A 50 -30.09 -1.08 37.38
N VAL A 51 -29.47 -0.05 36.82
CA VAL A 51 -28.34 -0.20 35.86
C VAL A 51 -27.12 -0.81 36.53
N THR A 52 -26.81 -0.44 37.76
CA THR A 52 -25.60 -0.89 38.47
C THR A 52 -25.77 -2.21 39.19
N LYS A 53 -27.03 -2.73 39.30
CA LYS A 53 -27.36 -3.99 39.95
C LYS A 53 -26.74 -5.16 39.14
N ASP A 54 -26.00 -6.01 39.83
CA ASP A 54 -25.35 -7.20 39.25
C ASP A 54 -24.34 -6.91 38.11
N ALA A 55 -23.88 -5.68 38.00
CA ALA A 55 -22.88 -5.25 37.04
C ALA A 55 -21.48 -5.12 37.68
N VAL A 56 -20.46 -5.49 36.91
CA VAL A 56 -19.06 -5.22 37.29
C VAL A 56 -18.75 -3.76 36.90
N SER A 57 -18.48 -2.96 37.92
CA SER A 57 -18.12 -1.56 37.77
C SER A 57 -16.60 -1.39 37.67
N LYS A 58 -16.13 -0.57 36.70
CA LYS A 58 -14.72 -0.14 36.60
C LYS A 58 -14.65 1.36 36.36
N LYS A 59 -13.75 2.05 37.06
CA LYS A 59 -13.52 3.49 36.95
C LYS A 59 -12.28 3.78 36.11
N GLY A 60 -12.35 4.75 35.23
CA GLY A 60 -11.28 5.22 34.38
C GLY A 60 -11.71 6.44 33.59
N LEU A 61 -11.46 6.51 32.28
CA LEU A 61 -11.90 7.58 31.39
C LEU A 61 -13.41 7.84 31.55
N PHE A 62 -14.21 6.77 31.51
CA PHE A 62 -15.59 6.73 31.99
C PHE A 62 -15.72 5.63 33.05
N THR A 63 -16.75 5.72 33.90
CA THR A 63 -17.14 4.57 34.70
C THR A 63 -17.96 3.63 33.81
N THR A 64 -17.54 2.37 33.72
CA THR A 64 -18.20 1.36 32.90
C THR A 64 -18.92 0.35 33.80
N PHE A 65 -20.09 -0.12 33.39
CA PHE A 65 -20.85 -1.17 34.04
C PHE A 65 -21.15 -2.27 33.04
N LEU A 66 -20.59 -3.46 33.25
CA LEU A 66 -20.87 -4.66 32.44
C LEU A 66 -21.70 -5.65 33.27
N SER A 67 -22.97 -5.85 32.91
CA SER A 67 -23.83 -6.88 33.49
C SER A 67 -23.42 -8.25 32.95
N LYS A 68 -22.99 -9.15 33.84
CA LYS A 68 -22.60 -10.52 33.46
C LYS A 68 -23.82 -11.38 33.08
N LYS A 69 -24.98 -11.10 33.64
CA LYS A 69 -26.20 -11.88 33.39
C LYS A 69 -26.85 -11.57 32.05
N GLU A 70 -26.94 -10.28 31.74
CA GLU A 70 -27.66 -9.77 30.56
C GLU A 70 -26.70 -9.33 29.43
N ASN A 71 -25.37 -9.32 29.72
CA ASN A 71 -24.31 -8.85 28.82
C ASN A 71 -24.51 -7.39 28.33
N ASN A 72 -25.19 -6.57 29.14
CA ASN A 72 -25.39 -5.16 28.86
C ASN A 72 -24.18 -4.32 29.29
N LEU A 73 -23.78 -3.39 28.46
CA LEU A 73 -22.70 -2.45 28.73
C LEU A 73 -23.24 -1.01 28.82
N TYR A 74 -22.98 -0.38 29.97
CA TYR A 74 -23.33 1.02 30.22
C TYR A 74 -22.10 1.86 30.45
N PHE A 75 -22.13 3.10 29.93
CA PHE A 75 -21.13 4.14 30.19
C PHE A 75 -21.75 5.23 31.07
N GLU A 76 -21.13 5.50 32.19
CA GLU A 76 -21.36 6.71 32.96
C GLU A 76 -20.35 7.76 32.56
N ILE A 77 -20.82 8.76 31.82
CA ILE A 77 -20.04 9.81 31.17
C ILE A 77 -20.04 11.06 32.08
N PRO A 78 -18.86 11.48 32.58
CA PRO A 78 -18.76 12.70 33.34
C PRO A 78 -18.98 13.95 32.50
N ASP A 79 -19.41 15.06 33.11
CA ASP A 79 -19.70 16.29 32.35
C ASP A 79 -18.46 16.84 31.61
N SER A 80 -17.26 16.69 32.20
CA SER A 80 -15.99 17.07 31.58
C SER A 80 -15.71 16.36 30.27
N ALA A 81 -16.27 15.14 30.03
CA ALA A 81 -16.05 14.36 28.83
C ALA A 81 -16.60 15.01 27.56
N PHE A 82 -17.59 15.93 27.69
CA PHE A 82 -18.21 16.59 26.53
C PHE A 82 -17.33 17.70 25.92
N SER A 83 -16.22 18.06 26.56
CA SER A 83 -15.23 19.00 26.02
C SER A 83 -14.08 18.35 25.26
N HIS A 84 -13.95 17.01 25.31
CA HIS A 84 -12.85 16.28 24.70
C HIS A 84 -13.22 15.68 23.34
N THR A 85 -12.19 15.42 22.54
CA THR A 85 -12.25 14.64 21.30
C THR A 85 -11.60 13.29 21.54
N TYR A 86 -12.13 12.25 20.92
CA TYR A 86 -11.69 10.86 21.10
C TYR A 86 -11.36 10.23 19.76
N LEU A 87 -10.50 9.23 19.77
CA LEU A 87 -10.27 8.31 18.66
C LEU A 87 -10.92 6.96 19.01
N LEU A 88 -11.82 6.49 18.15
CA LEU A 88 -12.41 5.16 18.21
C LEU A 88 -11.71 4.28 17.19
N ALA A 89 -10.81 3.43 17.67
CA ALA A 89 -10.05 2.49 16.86
C ALA A 89 -10.57 1.06 17.01
N ASN A 90 -10.36 0.23 15.99
CA ASN A 90 -10.81 -1.15 15.94
C ASN A 90 -9.67 -2.05 15.46
N ARG A 91 -9.31 -3.06 16.26
CA ARG A 91 -8.35 -4.11 15.92
C ARG A 91 -9.03 -5.47 15.89
N ILE A 92 -8.55 -6.35 15.06
CA ILE A 92 -8.89 -7.76 15.09
C ILE A 92 -8.02 -8.43 16.16
N ALA A 93 -8.61 -8.86 17.25
CA ALA A 93 -7.88 -9.59 18.30
C ALA A 93 -7.77 -11.08 17.97
N GLU A 94 -8.86 -11.67 17.42
CA GLU A 94 -8.91 -13.08 17.03
C GLU A 94 -9.79 -13.25 15.79
N THR A 95 -9.49 -14.25 14.97
CA THR A 95 -10.29 -14.59 13.78
C THR A 95 -10.38 -16.09 13.59
N SER A 96 -11.52 -16.55 13.08
CA SER A 96 -11.71 -17.95 12.68
C SER A 96 -11.19 -18.25 11.27
N ASN A 97 -10.80 -17.24 10.49
CA ASN A 97 -10.28 -17.40 9.13
C ASN A 97 -9.23 -16.31 8.81
N THR A 98 -7.98 -16.71 8.65
CA THR A 98 -6.85 -15.81 8.37
C THR A 98 -6.83 -15.28 6.94
N GLN A 99 -7.63 -15.80 6.02
CA GLN A 99 -7.73 -15.30 4.66
C GLN A 99 -8.49 -13.97 4.58
N ASP A 100 -9.41 -13.71 5.51
CA ASP A 100 -10.19 -12.47 5.56
C ASP A 100 -9.50 -11.43 6.45
N TYR A 101 -9.03 -11.86 7.63
CA TYR A 101 -8.30 -11.03 8.58
C TYR A 101 -7.21 -11.82 9.29
N VAL A 102 -6.14 -11.14 9.64
CA VAL A 102 -5.11 -11.63 10.56
C VAL A 102 -5.19 -10.85 11.88
N ALA A 103 -4.94 -11.51 13.00
CA ALA A 103 -4.93 -10.87 14.31
C ALA A 103 -3.93 -9.71 14.36
N GLY A 104 -4.33 -8.59 14.96
CA GLY A 104 -3.60 -7.32 14.98
C GLY A 104 -4.02 -6.34 13.89
N GLN A 105 -4.66 -6.78 12.80
CA GLN A 105 -5.07 -5.89 11.71
C GLN A 105 -6.12 -4.88 12.15
N MET A 106 -6.08 -3.71 11.52
CA MET A 106 -7.10 -2.68 11.65
C MET A 106 -8.38 -3.12 10.95
N ALA A 107 -9.47 -3.31 11.71
CA ALA A 107 -10.75 -3.75 11.14
C ALA A 107 -11.42 -2.65 10.30
N THR A 108 -11.33 -1.40 10.77
CA THR A 108 -11.87 -0.21 10.09
C THR A 108 -10.93 0.98 10.33
N THR A 109 -10.98 1.97 9.43
CA THR A 109 -10.31 3.26 9.67
C THR A 109 -10.77 3.85 11.00
N PRO A 110 -9.87 4.32 11.87
CA PRO A 110 -10.23 4.96 13.14
C PRO A 110 -11.13 6.18 12.92
N LEU A 111 -12.09 6.35 13.83
CA LEU A 111 -13.04 7.46 13.79
C LEU A 111 -12.68 8.49 14.86
N MET A 112 -12.51 9.74 14.47
CA MET A 112 -12.42 10.85 15.43
C MET A 112 -13.83 11.25 15.82
N ILE A 113 -14.14 11.20 17.12
CA ILE A 113 -15.49 11.44 17.62
C ILE A 113 -15.50 12.44 18.80
N ARG A 114 -16.64 13.07 19.00
CA ARG A 114 -16.95 13.83 20.22
C ARG A 114 -18.38 13.55 20.68
N PHE A 115 -18.66 13.83 21.94
CA PHE A 115 -19.99 13.68 22.50
C PHE A 115 -20.65 15.05 22.72
N SER A 116 -21.97 15.09 22.58
CA SER A 116 -22.84 16.16 23.06
C SER A 116 -24.08 15.56 23.73
N LYS A 117 -24.82 16.34 24.50
CA LYS A 117 -26.02 15.86 25.17
C LYS A 117 -27.13 16.89 25.15
N ASP A 118 -28.36 16.41 25.20
CA ASP A 118 -29.54 17.14 25.65
C ASP A 118 -30.14 16.49 26.92
N ASP A 119 -31.36 16.83 27.25
CA ASP A 119 -32.01 16.28 28.43
C ASP A 119 -32.34 14.78 28.34
N GLN A 120 -32.40 14.21 27.13
CA GLN A 120 -32.86 12.83 26.88
C GLN A 120 -31.80 11.92 26.31
N LYS A 121 -30.84 12.47 25.55
CA LYS A 121 -29.86 11.70 24.77
C LYS A 121 -28.45 12.25 24.87
N VAL A 122 -27.50 11.36 24.68
CA VAL A 122 -26.11 11.67 24.32
C VAL A 122 -25.95 11.37 22.84
N TYR A 123 -25.36 12.29 22.08
CA TYR A 123 -25.04 12.15 20.67
C TYR A 123 -23.55 11.97 20.47
N MET A 124 -23.17 10.94 19.73
CA MET A 124 -21.81 10.72 19.22
C MET A 124 -21.71 11.36 17.84
N HIS A 125 -20.82 12.31 17.67
CA HIS A 125 -20.55 13.01 16.41
C HIS A 125 -19.28 12.47 15.78
N LEU A 126 -19.25 12.40 14.44
CA LEU A 126 -18.04 12.18 13.67
C LEU A 126 -17.37 13.53 13.43
N VAL A 127 -16.18 13.73 14.02
CA VAL A 127 -15.44 14.99 13.86
C VAL A 127 -14.69 14.98 12.54
N GLN A 128 -14.91 15.99 11.71
CA GLN A 128 -14.23 16.16 10.44
C GLN A 128 -12.97 16.99 10.61
N SER A 129 -11.83 16.47 10.11
CA SER A 129 -10.53 17.16 10.25
C SER A 129 -9.87 17.53 8.91
N SER A 130 -10.50 17.21 7.79
CA SER A 130 -9.98 17.50 6.43
C SER A 130 -10.10 18.99 6.05
N ASN A 131 -11.09 19.69 6.59
CA ASN A 131 -11.26 21.12 6.40
C ASN A 131 -10.84 21.86 7.68
N ILE A 132 -10.01 22.88 7.55
CA ILE A 132 -9.47 23.63 8.67
C ILE A 132 -9.58 25.13 8.44
N VAL A 133 -9.72 25.85 9.53
CA VAL A 133 -9.78 27.32 9.57
C VAL A 133 -9.08 27.80 10.85
N ASP A 134 -8.39 28.92 10.81
CA ASP A 134 -7.88 29.55 12.03
C ASP A 134 -9.06 30.06 12.87
N ARG A 135 -9.02 29.80 14.18
CA ARG A 135 -10.08 30.23 15.11
C ARG A 135 -10.25 31.76 15.20
N ASN A 136 -9.22 32.51 14.81
CA ASN A 136 -9.25 33.97 14.76
C ASN A 136 -9.64 34.53 13.38
N ASP A 137 -9.83 33.67 12.37
CA ASP A 137 -10.19 34.12 11.00
C ASP A 137 -11.66 34.59 10.98
N PRO A 138 -11.96 35.76 10.40
CA PRO A 138 -13.31 36.29 10.30
C PRO A 138 -14.32 35.36 9.61
N ILE A 139 -13.86 34.40 8.79
CA ILE A 139 -14.77 33.46 8.10
C ILE A 139 -15.24 32.31 8.99
N LEU A 140 -14.69 32.14 10.21
CA LEU A 140 -15.03 31.04 11.12
C LEU A 140 -16.54 30.82 11.28
N PRO A 141 -17.39 31.85 11.51
CA PRO A 141 -18.81 31.62 11.68
C PRO A 141 -19.52 31.06 10.43
N ALA A 142 -19.01 31.40 9.24
CA ALA A 142 -19.50 30.83 7.99
C ALA A 142 -18.98 29.40 7.77
N PHE A 143 -17.72 29.12 8.16
CA PHE A 143 -17.12 27.80 8.12
C PHE A 143 -17.89 26.81 9.01
N ASP A 144 -18.17 27.15 10.27
CA ASP A 144 -18.87 26.29 11.22
C ASP A 144 -20.30 25.91 10.75
N LYS A 145 -20.97 26.79 10.00
CA LYS A 145 -22.28 26.48 9.42
C LYS A 145 -22.23 25.45 8.28
N ASN A 146 -21.11 25.31 7.61
CA ASN A 146 -20.97 24.44 6.44
C ASN A 146 -20.21 23.14 6.74
N PHE A 147 -19.48 23.08 7.84
CA PHE A 147 -18.66 21.94 8.26
C PHE A 147 -19.03 21.43 9.66
N ALA A 148 -20.34 21.40 9.95
CA ALA A 148 -20.83 20.83 11.20
C ALA A 148 -20.59 19.32 11.26
N ASP A 149 -20.19 18.83 12.42
CA ASP A 149 -19.94 17.41 12.65
C ASP A 149 -21.25 16.61 12.58
N PRO A 150 -21.37 15.60 11.67
CA PRO A 150 -22.58 14.80 11.58
C PRO A 150 -22.76 13.91 12.81
N VAL A 151 -24.02 13.68 13.18
CA VAL A 151 -24.36 12.73 14.25
C VAL A 151 -24.23 11.30 13.75
N LEU A 152 -23.31 10.56 14.34
CA LEU A 152 -23.06 9.15 14.03
C LEU A 152 -24.08 8.23 14.75
N LYS A 153 -24.34 8.51 16.04
CA LYS A 153 -25.26 7.71 16.88
C LYS A 153 -25.86 8.54 18.00
N GLY A 154 -27.11 8.27 18.33
CA GLY A 154 -27.79 8.80 19.51
C GLY A 154 -28.05 7.69 20.53
N PHE A 155 -27.66 7.92 21.79
CA PHE A 155 -27.86 7.01 22.92
C PHE A 155 -28.84 7.61 23.90
N LYS A 156 -29.86 6.85 24.31
CA LYS A 156 -30.81 7.30 25.34
C LYS A 156 -30.11 7.38 26.72
N ILE A 157 -30.33 8.47 27.44
CA ILE A 157 -29.90 8.57 28.85
C ILE A 157 -30.83 7.66 29.66
N VAL A 158 -30.28 6.61 30.26
CA VAL A 158 -31.04 5.60 31.01
C VAL A 158 -31.02 5.86 32.51
N ALA A 159 -30.02 6.60 32.99
CA ALA A 159 -29.91 7.06 34.39
C ALA A 159 -29.02 8.28 34.51
N ARG A 160 -29.04 8.90 35.69
CA ARG A 160 -28.12 10.03 36.03
C ARG A 160 -27.52 9.78 37.41
N ASN A 161 -26.29 10.21 37.61
CA ASN A 161 -25.57 10.20 38.87
C ASN A 161 -24.92 11.57 39.06
N MET A 162 -25.49 12.42 39.88
CA MET A 162 -25.16 13.86 39.97
C MET A 162 -25.22 14.50 38.56
N ASP A 163 -24.10 15.06 38.13
CA ASP A 163 -23.96 15.69 36.78
C ASP A 163 -23.60 14.70 35.68
N ASN A 164 -23.27 13.45 36.04
CA ASN A 164 -22.95 12.42 35.10
C ASN A 164 -24.21 11.83 34.45
N VAL A 165 -24.10 11.42 33.18
CA VAL A 165 -25.18 10.74 32.47
C VAL A 165 -24.78 9.28 32.18
N VAL A 166 -25.75 8.37 32.30
CA VAL A 166 -25.54 6.96 32.01
C VAL A 166 -26.26 6.61 30.73
N ILE A 167 -25.55 5.97 29.79
CA ILE A 167 -26.08 5.52 28.50
C ILE A 167 -25.87 4.03 28.31
N ASP A 168 -26.76 3.41 27.55
CA ASP A 168 -26.63 2.02 27.09
C ASP A 168 -25.89 1.98 25.76
N VAL A 169 -24.70 1.37 25.73
CA VAL A 169 -23.85 1.22 24.55
C VAL A 169 -23.75 -0.24 24.09
N THR A 170 -24.56 -1.14 24.63
CA THR A 170 -24.53 -2.59 24.37
C THR A 170 -24.60 -2.90 22.89
N SER A 171 -25.63 -2.39 22.20
CA SER A 171 -25.84 -2.67 20.78
C SER A 171 -24.76 -2.07 19.88
N PHE A 172 -24.12 -0.97 20.32
CA PHE A 172 -23.04 -0.33 19.57
C PHE A 172 -21.76 -1.16 19.60
N PHE A 173 -21.38 -1.66 20.77
CA PHE A 173 -20.15 -2.43 20.92
C PHE A 173 -20.34 -3.95 20.79
N GLY A 174 -21.49 -4.49 21.17
CA GLY A 174 -21.82 -5.92 21.08
C GLY A 174 -22.51 -6.33 19.78
N GLY A 175 -22.93 -5.35 18.95
CA GLY A 175 -23.61 -5.58 17.69
C GLY A 175 -22.74 -5.29 16.46
N ASN A 176 -23.32 -5.54 15.26
CA ASN A 176 -22.69 -5.21 13.99
C ASN A 176 -23.03 -3.77 13.55
N GLU A 177 -22.50 -2.77 14.25
CA GLU A 177 -22.67 -1.37 13.88
C GLU A 177 -21.86 -1.05 12.63
N LYS A 178 -22.48 -0.53 11.58
CA LYS A 178 -21.88 -0.37 10.24
C LYS A 178 -20.59 0.43 10.22
N CYS A 179 -20.49 1.50 11.03
CA CYS A 179 -19.32 2.38 11.06
C CYS A 179 -18.07 1.74 11.69
N ILE A 180 -18.26 0.65 12.43
CA ILE A 180 -17.19 -0.11 13.11
C ILE A 180 -17.30 -1.62 12.85
N SER A 181 -17.96 -2.02 11.76
CA SER A 181 -18.15 -3.43 11.39
C SER A 181 -16.85 -4.04 10.85
N PRO A 182 -16.47 -5.25 11.27
CA PRO A 182 -15.37 -5.99 10.65
C PRO A 182 -15.72 -6.54 9.27
N ILE A 183 -17.01 -6.55 8.90
CA ILE A 183 -17.42 -6.90 7.54
C ILE A 183 -17.06 -5.74 6.61
N LYS A 184 -16.08 -5.97 5.73
CA LYS A 184 -15.64 -4.97 4.75
C LYS A 184 -16.79 -4.61 3.81
N GLN A 185 -17.14 -3.33 3.74
CA GLN A 185 -18.01 -2.84 2.69
C GLN A 185 -17.24 -2.79 1.38
N GLU A 186 -17.87 -3.22 0.27
CA GLU A 186 -17.25 -3.15 -1.05
C GLU A 186 -16.93 -1.70 -1.40
N SER A 187 -15.65 -1.37 -1.47
CA SER A 187 -15.23 -0.11 -2.06
C SER A 187 -15.47 -0.15 -3.58
N PRO A 188 -16.09 0.88 -4.18
CA PRO A 188 -16.19 0.97 -5.63
C PRO A 188 -14.81 0.90 -6.33
N LEU A 189 -13.77 1.41 -5.66
CA LEU A 189 -12.38 1.36 -6.14
C LEU A 189 -11.83 -0.07 -6.13
N ALA A 190 -12.08 -0.84 -5.07
CA ALA A 190 -11.64 -2.23 -4.98
C ALA A 190 -12.27 -3.11 -6.08
N LYS A 191 -13.54 -2.84 -6.45
CA LYS A 191 -14.20 -3.49 -7.59
C LYS A 191 -13.52 -3.19 -8.93
N LEU A 192 -13.08 -1.96 -9.12
CA LEU A 192 -12.43 -1.52 -10.37
C LEU A 192 -11.06 -2.20 -10.58
N PHE A 193 -10.36 -2.54 -9.50
CA PHE A 193 -9.02 -3.11 -9.53
C PHE A 193 -8.98 -4.63 -9.28
N GLY A 194 -10.13 -5.30 -9.34
CA GLY A 194 -10.19 -6.75 -9.10
C GLY A 194 -9.81 -7.15 -7.67
N GLY A 195 -9.80 -6.18 -6.76
CA GLY A 195 -9.43 -6.35 -5.36
C GLY A 195 -10.53 -7.02 -4.57
N GLY A 196 -10.21 -8.19 -4.09
CA GLY A 196 -10.69 -8.83 -2.90
C GLY A 196 -12.14 -9.30 -2.90
N ASN A 197 -12.30 -10.56 -2.58
CA ASN A 197 -13.55 -11.07 -2.04
C ASN A 197 -13.85 -10.28 -0.76
N SER A 198 -14.77 -9.32 -0.83
CA SER A 198 -15.33 -8.73 0.39
C SER A 198 -16.04 -9.82 1.15
N LEU A 199 -15.66 -10.05 2.40
CA LEU A 199 -16.41 -10.96 3.28
C LEU A 199 -17.85 -10.48 3.35
N LYS A 200 -18.79 -11.31 2.85
CA LYS A 200 -20.22 -11.06 2.94
C LYS A 200 -20.82 -12.01 3.97
N GLY A 201 -21.62 -11.48 4.86
CA GLY A 201 -22.24 -12.32 5.87
C GLY A 201 -23.40 -11.62 6.59
N THR A 202 -24.30 -12.45 7.13
CA THR A 202 -25.40 -12.02 7.99
C THR A 202 -24.95 -12.14 9.45
N PHE A 203 -25.17 -11.09 10.23
CA PHE A 203 -24.82 -11.04 11.65
C PHE A 203 -25.69 -12.01 12.46
N ALA A 204 -25.06 -12.83 13.29
CA ALA A 204 -25.67 -13.77 14.22
C ALA A 204 -25.62 -13.19 15.66
N SER A 205 -26.70 -12.52 16.06
CA SER A 205 -26.77 -11.83 17.35
C SER A 205 -26.77 -12.78 18.56
N ASP A 206 -27.30 -13.98 18.38
CA ASP A 206 -27.35 -15.04 19.41
C ASP A 206 -25.99 -15.70 19.67
N ALA A 207 -25.07 -15.58 18.72
CA ALA A 207 -23.69 -16.07 18.82
C ALA A 207 -22.66 -14.93 19.03
N SER A 208 -23.10 -13.73 19.38
CA SER A 208 -22.27 -12.55 19.56
C SER A 208 -22.45 -11.95 20.95
N ASN A 209 -21.34 -11.47 21.55
CA ASN A 209 -21.40 -10.90 22.89
C ASN A 209 -20.19 -10.00 23.20
N ILE A 210 -20.28 -9.17 24.26
CA ILE A 210 -19.17 -8.41 24.82
C ILE A 210 -18.41 -9.33 25.77
N LEU A 211 -17.14 -9.58 25.49
CA LEU A 211 -16.29 -10.48 26.26
C LEU A 211 -15.70 -9.80 27.50
N SER A 212 -15.18 -8.59 27.30
CA SER A 212 -14.53 -7.86 28.40
C SER A 212 -14.54 -6.34 28.16
N VAL A 213 -14.45 -5.60 29.26
CA VAL A 213 -14.26 -4.15 29.24
C VAL A 213 -13.18 -3.80 30.28
N LYS A 214 -12.18 -3.02 29.85
CA LYS A 214 -11.18 -2.40 30.73
C LYS A 214 -11.29 -0.89 30.54
N THR A 215 -11.08 -0.11 31.57
CA THR A 215 -11.03 1.34 31.48
C THR A 215 -9.83 1.87 32.26
N PHE A 216 -9.15 2.84 31.68
CA PHE A 216 -7.95 3.49 32.19
C PHE A 216 -8.15 5.02 32.15
N PRO A 217 -7.26 5.84 32.70
CA PRO A 217 -7.46 7.29 32.70
C PRO A 217 -7.68 7.92 31.33
N ASN A 218 -7.05 7.38 30.26
CA ASN A 218 -7.06 7.96 28.93
C ASN A 218 -7.79 7.09 27.87
N ASN A 219 -8.24 5.87 28.22
CA ASN A 219 -8.86 4.98 27.26
C ASN A 219 -9.83 3.97 27.88
N ILE A 220 -10.74 3.45 27.06
CA ILE A 220 -11.62 2.32 27.34
C ILE A 220 -11.37 1.27 26.28
N GLU A 221 -11.12 0.05 26.72
CA GLU A 221 -10.82 -1.11 25.88
C GLU A 221 -11.95 -2.14 25.97
N ILE A 222 -12.56 -2.48 24.84
CA ILE A 222 -13.74 -3.35 24.75
C ILE A 222 -13.46 -4.48 23.77
N LYS A 223 -13.48 -5.72 24.25
CA LYS A 223 -13.42 -6.92 23.40
C LYS A 223 -14.81 -7.47 23.16
N SER A 224 -15.17 -7.69 21.91
CA SER A 224 -16.47 -8.23 21.49
C SER A 224 -16.28 -9.36 20.49
N LEU A 225 -16.91 -10.50 20.77
CA LEU A 225 -17.04 -11.58 19.80
C LEU A 225 -18.21 -11.25 18.88
N LEU A 226 -17.96 -11.18 17.59
CA LEU A 226 -18.97 -10.98 16.55
C LEU A 226 -18.98 -12.19 15.63
N SER A 227 -20.13 -12.79 15.47
CA SER A 227 -20.34 -13.97 14.63
C SER A 227 -21.24 -13.66 13.45
N PHE A 228 -20.93 -14.31 12.34
CA PHE A 228 -21.62 -14.10 11.06
C PHE A 228 -21.82 -15.45 10.36
N THR A 229 -22.86 -15.52 9.50
CA THR A 229 -22.99 -16.59 8.52
C THR A 229 -22.60 -16.05 7.16
N THR A 230 -21.53 -16.58 6.56
CA THR A 230 -20.96 -16.08 5.30
C THR A 230 -21.83 -16.42 4.10
N THR A 231 -21.76 -15.60 3.05
CA THR A 231 -22.48 -15.80 1.79
C THR A 231 -21.45 -15.90 0.64
N PRO A 232 -21.59 -16.88 -0.32
CA PRO A 232 -22.70 -17.79 -0.53
C PRO A 232 -22.58 -19.14 0.22
N LEU A 233 -21.49 -19.40 0.93
CA LEU A 233 -21.18 -20.75 1.46
C LEU A 233 -21.92 -21.14 2.74
N ASN A 234 -22.65 -20.21 3.39
CA ASN A 234 -23.33 -20.42 4.67
C ASN A 234 -22.42 -21.01 5.78
N GLN A 235 -21.15 -20.63 5.75
CA GLN A 235 -20.18 -21.06 6.77
C GLN A 235 -20.20 -20.10 7.96
N PRO A 236 -20.05 -20.60 9.21
CA PRO A 236 -19.87 -19.73 10.35
C PRO A 236 -18.51 -19.02 10.28
N TYR A 237 -18.51 -17.73 10.56
CA TYR A 237 -17.32 -16.90 10.69
C TYR A 237 -17.41 -16.10 11.98
N SER A 238 -16.41 -16.17 12.81
CA SER A 238 -16.35 -15.41 14.06
C SER A 238 -15.07 -14.63 14.16
N VAL A 239 -15.19 -13.42 14.68
CA VAL A 239 -14.08 -12.50 14.89
C VAL A 239 -14.21 -11.80 16.24
N THR A 240 -13.13 -11.79 17.02
CA THR A 240 -13.05 -10.95 18.22
C THR A 240 -12.47 -9.59 17.82
N VAL A 241 -13.27 -8.55 17.98
CA VAL A 241 -12.85 -7.16 17.71
C VAL A 241 -12.49 -6.48 19.02
N HIS A 242 -11.31 -5.91 19.08
CA HIS A 242 -10.85 -5.04 20.17
C HIS A 242 -11.05 -3.59 19.76
N ARG A 243 -11.89 -2.88 20.49
CA ARG A 243 -12.25 -1.49 20.26
C ARG A 243 -11.70 -0.61 21.36
N SER A 244 -10.90 0.37 20.95
CA SER A 244 -10.28 1.35 21.85
C SER A 244 -10.96 2.70 21.69
N LEU A 245 -11.54 3.22 22.76
CA LEU A 245 -11.96 4.63 22.85
C LEU A 245 -10.88 5.39 23.60
N PHE A 246 -10.07 6.17 22.87
CA PHE A 246 -8.89 6.86 23.39
C PHE A 246 -9.11 8.38 23.35
N VAL A 247 -8.84 9.09 24.48
CA VAL A 247 -8.91 10.55 24.49
C VAL A 247 -7.73 11.15 23.75
N LEU A 248 -7.99 12.00 22.77
CA LEU A 248 -6.95 12.68 22.03
C LEU A 248 -6.30 13.80 22.86
N PRO A 249 -5.00 14.07 22.69
CA PRO A 249 -4.30 15.12 23.45
C PRO A 249 -4.95 16.50 23.28
N ASP A 250 -5.11 17.25 24.38
CA ASP A 250 -5.59 18.63 24.34
C ASP A 250 -4.55 19.59 23.74
N THR A 251 -3.26 19.32 23.99
CA THR A 251 -2.15 20.06 23.38
C THR A 251 -1.76 19.41 22.06
N LEU A 252 -2.07 20.08 20.97
CA LEU A 252 -1.77 19.59 19.62
C LEU A 252 -0.26 19.57 19.34
N MET A 253 0.21 18.51 18.70
CA MET A 253 1.57 18.47 18.16
C MET A 253 1.69 19.51 17.02
N PRO A 254 2.79 20.29 16.93
CA PRO A 254 3.05 21.14 15.78
C PRO A 254 3.09 20.29 14.49
N MET A 255 2.24 20.66 13.52
CA MET A 255 2.20 20.01 12.21
C MET A 255 3.44 20.37 11.40
N ARG A 256 3.92 19.45 10.54
CA ARG A 256 4.98 19.70 9.56
C ARG A 256 4.46 19.50 8.14
N LEU A 257 4.66 20.49 7.28
CA LEU A 257 4.27 20.41 5.87
C LEU A 257 5.05 19.30 5.17
N GLN A 258 4.35 18.53 4.33
CA GLN A 258 4.97 17.55 3.46
C GLN A 258 5.77 18.24 2.35
N ASP A 259 6.85 17.58 1.92
CA ASP A 259 7.55 17.87 0.68
C ASP A 259 7.67 16.56 -0.13
N ASN A 260 7.30 16.61 -1.41
CA ASN A 260 7.31 15.43 -2.28
C ASN A 260 8.72 14.85 -2.53
N ARG A 261 9.76 15.57 -2.14
CA ARG A 261 11.16 15.13 -2.22
C ARG A 261 11.58 14.30 -1.01
N VAL A 262 10.70 14.16 0.02
CA VAL A 262 10.96 13.33 1.21
C VAL A 262 9.71 12.48 1.50
N GLY A 263 9.86 11.17 1.48
CA GLY A 263 8.77 10.20 1.54
C GLY A 263 8.21 9.96 2.92
N TYR A 264 7.20 10.73 3.33
CA TYR A 264 6.43 10.52 4.55
C TYR A 264 4.98 10.20 4.25
N PHE A 265 4.35 9.31 5.03
CA PHE A 265 2.89 9.22 5.08
C PHE A 265 2.32 10.57 5.53
N SER A 266 1.16 10.92 5.00
CA SER A 266 0.63 12.27 5.19
C SER A 266 -0.89 12.30 5.18
N SER A 267 -1.44 13.44 5.61
CA SER A 267 -2.87 13.75 5.53
C SER A 267 -3.07 15.10 4.86
N ASP A 268 -4.05 15.16 3.96
CA ASP A 268 -4.44 16.38 3.27
C ASP A 268 -5.43 17.20 4.10
N LYS A 269 -5.26 18.49 4.04
CA LYS A 269 -6.14 19.50 4.63
C LYS A 269 -6.51 20.55 3.58
N SER A 270 -7.71 21.07 3.70
CA SER A 270 -8.16 22.25 2.96
C SER A 270 -8.23 23.43 3.93
N LEU A 271 -7.28 24.34 3.86
CA LEU A 271 -7.26 25.54 4.68
C LEU A 271 -8.18 26.62 4.08
N TYR A 272 -9.17 27.01 4.85
CA TYR A 272 -10.05 28.15 4.58
C TYR A 272 -9.51 29.36 5.32
N THR A 273 -9.27 30.44 4.63
CA THR A 273 -8.74 31.68 5.22
C THR A 273 -9.16 32.90 4.43
N SER A 274 -9.48 33.99 5.14
CA SER A 274 -9.79 35.29 4.55
C SER A 274 -8.57 36.00 3.91
N SER A 275 -7.35 35.50 4.20
CA SER A 275 -6.12 36.10 3.67
C SER A 275 -5.75 35.64 2.25
N LYS A 276 -6.51 34.68 1.66
CA LYS A 276 -6.29 34.14 0.32
C LYS A 276 -7.59 34.11 -0.49
N ASP A 277 -7.52 34.37 -1.77
CA ASP A 277 -8.66 34.35 -2.68
C ASP A 277 -9.07 32.91 -3.12
N LYS A 278 -8.53 31.88 -2.47
CA LYS A 278 -8.81 30.46 -2.75
C LYS A 278 -8.61 29.61 -1.51
N ILE A 279 -9.22 28.43 -1.50
CA ILE A 279 -8.90 27.39 -0.54
C ILE A 279 -7.45 26.94 -0.77
N VAL A 280 -6.67 26.86 0.31
CA VAL A 280 -5.25 26.44 0.25
C VAL A 280 -5.13 24.98 0.63
N PRO A 281 -4.79 24.10 -0.31
CA PRO A 281 -4.47 22.73 0.04
C PRO A 281 -3.16 22.68 0.84
N GLN A 282 -3.16 21.94 1.94
CA GLN A 282 -2.00 21.70 2.78
C GLN A 282 -1.92 20.21 3.07
N THR A 283 -0.74 19.64 3.00
CA THR A 283 -0.48 18.24 3.33
C THR A 283 0.51 18.20 4.48
N PHE A 284 0.20 17.43 5.52
CA PHE A 284 1.03 17.30 6.72
C PHE A 284 1.50 15.88 6.90
N ILE A 285 2.80 15.71 7.24
CA ILE A 285 3.39 14.38 7.46
C ILE A 285 2.90 13.74 8.77
N HIS A 286 2.89 12.39 8.77
CA HIS A 286 2.69 11.61 9.98
C HIS A 286 4.03 11.38 10.68
N ARG A 287 4.11 11.66 11.98
CA ARG A 287 5.32 11.46 12.78
C ARG A 287 5.01 11.33 14.27
N TRP A 288 5.91 10.73 15.01
CA TRP A 288 5.83 10.73 16.46
C TRP A 288 6.14 12.11 17.02
N ARG A 289 5.54 12.43 18.16
CA ARG A 289 5.88 13.63 18.92
C ARG A 289 7.17 13.40 19.71
N LEU A 290 8.27 14.00 19.28
CA LEU A 290 9.54 13.98 19.97
C LEU A 290 9.91 15.39 20.41
N GLU A 291 10.05 15.56 21.73
CA GLU A 291 10.43 16.81 22.38
C GLU A 291 11.51 16.52 23.45
N PRO A 292 12.55 17.36 23.58
CA PRO A 292 13.48 17.26 24.70
C PRO A 292 12.78 17.50 26.04
N GLN A 293 13.38 17.04 27.12
CA GLN A 293 13.01 17.52 28.46
C GLN A 293 13.22 19.04 28.51
N LYS A 294 12.43 19.75 29.32
CA LYS A 294 12.51 21.22 29.40
C LYS A 294 13.90 21.71 29.77
N GLU A 295 14.58 21.01 30.67
CA GLU A 295 15.95 21.28 31.12
C GLU A 295 17.01 21.00 30.05
N ASP A 296 16.73 20.19 29.06
CA ASP A 296 17.66 19.80 27.99
C ASP A 296 17.44 20.59 26.69
N LEU A 297 16.43 21.46 26.64
CA LEU A 297 16.07 22.22 25.43
C LEU A 297 17.24 23.12 24.95
N GLU A 298 17.95 23.76 25.87
CA GLU A 298 19.10 24.59 25.54
C GLU A 298 20.29 23.77 25.02
N LYS A 299 20.55 22.58 25.60
CA LYS A 299 21.57 21.64 25.14
C LYS A 299 21.25 21.13 23.73
N TYR A 300 19.98 20.78 23.51
CA TYR A 300 19.51 20.34 22.20
C TYR A 300 19.82 21.37 21.10
N PHE A 301 19.47 22.65 21.32
CA PHE A 301 19.74 23.69 20.32
C PHE A 301 21.21 24.09 20.21
N LYS A 302 22.06 23.72 21.19
CA LYS A 302 23.53 23.78 21.07
C LYS A 302 24.12 22.59 20.30
N GLY A 303 23.33 21.62 19.89
CA GLY A 303 23.77 20.45 19.13
C GLY A 303 24.20 19.25 19.98
N GLU A 304 23.92 19.27 21.29
CA GLU A 304 24.17 18.11 22.14
C GLU A 304 23.04 17.08 21.99
N LEU A 305 23.39 15.78 22.04
CA LEU A 305 22.39 14.70 21.99
C LEU A 305 21.67 14.58 23.31
N VAL A 306 20.33 14.68 23.26
CA VAL A 306 19.44 14.58 24.42
C VAL A 306 18.48 13.40 24.32
N GLU A 307 17.94 12.94 25.43
CA GLU A 307 16.84 11.95 25.40
C GLU A 307 15.49 12.65 25.17
N PRO A 308 14.55 12.03 24.44
CA PRO A 308 13.20 12.57 24.31
C PRO A 308 12.46 12.46 25.64
N MET A 309 11.53 13.38 25.89
CA MET A 309 10.64 13.34 27.05
C MET A 309 9.85 12.03 27.13
N LYS A 310 9.45 11.49 25.98
CA LYS A 310 8.77 10.20 25.85
C LYS A 310 9.45 9.40 24.73
N PRO A 311 10.14 8.29 25.04
CA PRO A 311 10.68 7.41 24.02
C PRO A 311 9.57 6.65 23.29
N ILE A 312 9.84 6.20 22.09
CA ILE A 312 9.01 5.28 21.31
C ILE A 312 9.34 3.86 21.77
N VAL A 313 8.39 3.17 22.38
CA VAL A 313 8.61 1.82 22.93
C VAL A 313 7.79 0.82 22.13
N PHE A 314 8.47 -0.20 21.57
CA PHE A 314 7.84 -1.36 20.96
C PHE A 314 7.97 -2.58 21.87
N TYR A 315 6.84 -3.22 22.15
CA TYR A 315 6.79 -4.49 22.86
C TYR A 315 6.79 -5.63 21.85
N VAL A 316 7.77 -6.54 21.95
CA VAL A 316 7.94 -7.68 21.04
C VAL A 316 7.27 -8.92 21.65
N ASP A 317 6.42 -9.56 20.84
CA ASP A 317 5.67 -10.74 21.23
C ASP A 317 6.60 -11.90 21.63
N THR A 318 6.33 -12.50 22.79
CA THR A 318 7.06 -13.68 23.26
C THR A 318 6.76 -14.96 22.48
N ALA A 319 5.76 -14.94 21.58
CA ALA A 319 5.52 -16.01 20.62
C ALA A 319 6.60 -16.11 19.52
N PHE A 320 7.41 -15.07 19.30
CA PHE A 320 8.58 -15.20 18.42
C PHE A 320 9.54 -16.27 18.96
N PRO A 321 10.07 -17.16 18.09
CA PRO A 321 11.20 -17.98 18.45
C PRO A 321 12.34 -17.11 19.02
N GLU A 322 12.96 -17.56 20.11
CA GLU A 322 13.95 -16.73 20.82
C GLU A 322 15.10 -16.26 19.90
N LYS A 323 15.55 -17.14 18.99
CA LYS A 323 16.58 -16.85 17.99
C LYS A 323 16.20 -15.69 17.03
N TRP A 324 14.89 -15.48 16.77
CA TRP A 324 14.42 -14.38 15.92
C TRP A 324 14.10 -13.13 16.73
N ARG A 325 13.59 -13.28 17.95
CA ARG A 325 13.20 -12.18 18.82
C ARG A 325 14.35 -11.20 19.09
N THR A 326 15.55 -11.72 19.30
CA THR A 326 16.76 -10.90 19.54
C THR A 326 17.07 -10.00 18.35
N VAL A 327 17.05 -10.53 17.12
CA VAL A 327 17.39 -9.75 15.92
C VAL A 327 16.25 -8.82 15.50
N VAL A 328 15.01 -9.17 15.79
CA VAL A 328 13.87 -8.25 15.64
C VAL A 328 14.05 -7.02 16.54
N LYS A 329 14.42 -7.22 17.81
CA LYS A 329 14.73 -6.09 18.72
C LYS A 329 15.89 -5.24 18.24
N GLN A 330 16.95 -5.86 17.70
CA GLN A 330 18.05 -5.12 17.09
C GLN A 330 17.58 -4.24 15.92
N GLY A 331 16.77 -4.80 14.99
CA GLY A 331 16.23 -4.04 13.86
C GLY A 331 15.35 -2.86 14.29
N ILE A 332 14.61 -2.99 15.41
CA ILE A 332 13.85 -1.90 15.99
C ILE A 332 14.79 -0.78 16.49
N GLU A 333 15.83 -1.13 17.24
CA GLU A 333 16.72 -0.17 17.89
C GLU A 333 17.76 0.44 16.94
N ASP A 334 17.99 -0.15 15.76
CA ASP A 334 18.88 0.37 14.72
C ASP A 334 18.52 1.82 14.31
N TRP A 335 17.26 2.19 14.37
CA TRP A 335 16.79 3.54 14.05
C TRP A 335 17.31 4.63 14.99
N ASN A 336 17.81 4.29 16.17
CA ASN A 336 18.47 5.25 17.06
C ASN A 336 19.65 5.95 16.38
N MET A 337 20.34 5.27 15.45
CA MET A 337 21.43 5.86 14.66
C MET A 337 20.94 7.05 13.80
N ALA A 338 19.77 6.93 13.21
CA ALA A 338 19.16 8.02 12.42
C ALA A 338 18.71 9.19 13.31
N PHE A 339 18.15 8.90 14.48
CA PHE A 339 17.69 9.94 15.42
C PHE A 339 18.83 10.78 16.00
N GLN A 340 20.06 10.28 16.03
CA GLN A 340 21.22 11.09 16.44
C GLN A 340 21.41 12.30 15.53
N THR A 341 21.15 12.18 14.23
CA THR A 341 21.23 13.34 13.32
C THR A 341 20.12 14.36 13.57
N ALA A 342 19.00 13.93 14.13
CA ALA A 342 17.91 14.81 14.58
C ALA A 342 18.14 15.41 15.98
N GLY A 343 19.29 15.13 16.64
CA GLY A 343 19.66 15.65 17.96
C GLY A 343 19.19 14.80 19.15
N PHE A 344 18.69 13.58 18.90
CA PHE A 344 18.18 12.72 19.97
C PHE A 344 18.98 11.42 20.10
N LYS A 345 19.05 10.88 21.33
CA LYS A 345 19.57 9.54 21.65
C LYS A 345 18.51 8.73 22.40
N ASN A 346 18.61 7.39 22.31
CA ASN A 346 17.72 6.46 23.02
C ASN A 346 16.22 6.68 22.73
N VAL A 347 15.90 7.03 21.49
CA VAL A 347 14.53 7.34 21.04
C VAL A 347 13.66 6.11 20.96
N VAL A 348 14.17 5.04 20.33
CA VAL A 348 13.42 3.80 20.05
C VAL A 348 13.93 2.71 21.00
N LYS A 349 13.00 2.03 21.67
CA LYS A 349 13.31 0.95 22.63
C LYS A 349 12.49 -0.29 22.29
N ALA A 350 13.12 -1.46 22.34
CA ALA A 350 12.47 -2.75 22.14
C ALA A 350 12.45 -3.56 23.44
N LEU A 351 11.26 -3.86 23.93
CA LEU A 351 11.03 -4.63 25.16
C LEU A 351 10.26 -5.92 24.83
N ASP A 352 10.40 -6.95 25.66
CA ASP A 352 9.52 -8.11 25.57
C ASP A 352 8.13 -7.80 26.14
N TYR A 353 7.10 -8.55 25.75
CA TYR A 353 5.79 -8.50 26.42
C TYR A 353 5.97 -8.72 27.92
N PRO A 354 5.42 -7.82 28.77
CA PRO A 354 5.56 -7.98 30.21
C PRO A 354 4.79 -9.21 30.72
N SER A 355 5.51 -10.17 31.29
CA SER A 355 4.94 -11.44 31.77
C SER A 355 4.09 -11.30 33.03
N ASN A 356 4.29 -10.21 33.81
CA ASN A 356 3.71 -10.05 35.14
C ASN A 356 2.75 -8.85 35.25
N ASP A 357 2.38 -8.17 34.15
CA ASP A 357 1.40 -7.09 34.17
C ASP A 357 0.02 -7.60 33.71
N PRO A 358 -0.96 -7.78 34.60
CA PRO A 358 -2.31 -8.22 34.24
C PRO A 358 -3.10 -7.17 33.45
N ASN A 359 -2.59 -5.94 33.37
CA ASN A 359 -3.21 -4.84 32.63
C ASN A 359 -2.66 -4.74 31.20
N PHE A 360 -1.53 -5.36 30.91
CA PHE A 360 -0.98 -5.40 29.56
C PHE A 360 -1.91 -6.16 28.62
N ASP A 361 -2.15 -5.57 27.46
CA ASP A 361 -2.88 -6.20 26.37
C ASP A 361 -2.27 -5.68 25.06
N PRO A 362 -1.76 -6.54 24.17
CA PRO A 362 -1.11 -6.10 22.94
C PRO A 362 -2.06 -5.37 21.98
N ASP A 363 -3.39 -5.47 22.20
CA ASP A 363 -4.39 -4.78 21.41
C ASP A 363 -4.83 -3.44 22.02
N ASP A 364 -4.34 -3.09 23.20
CA ASP A 364 -4.60 -1.79 23.87
C ASP A 364 -3.79 -0.68 23.20
N MET A 365 -4.44 0.43 22.86
CA MET A 365 -3.81 1.58 22.18
C MET A 365 -2.71 2.28 22.98
N ARG A 366 -2.52 1.95 24.23
CA ARG A 366 -1.40 2.49 25.02
C ARG A 366 -0.05 1.90 24.64
N TYR A 367 -0.05 0.76 23.94
CA TYR A 367 1.16 0.01 23.62
C TYR A 367 1.34 -0.12 22.11
N SER A 368 2.55 0.09 21.65
CA SER A 368 2.97 -0.28 20.30
C SER A 368 3.61 -1.66 20.35
N CYS A 369 3.18 -2.57 19.50
CA CYS A 369 3.56 -3.98 19.58
C CYS A 369 4.08 -4.53 18.25
N VAL A 370 5.09 -5.40 18.34
CA VAL A 370 5.49 -6.27 17.22
C VAL A 370 4.88 -7.65 17.51
N LYS A 371 3.80 -7.96 16.80
CA LYS A 371 2.92 -9.12 17.02
C LYS A 371 3.30 -10.26 16.08
N TYR A 372 3.32 -11.49 16.59
CA TYR A 372 3.56 -12.68 15.79
C TYR A 372 2.25 -13.33 15.37
N ALA A 373 2.01 -13.45 14.07
CA ALA A 373 0.77 -14.02 13.54
C ALA A 373 1.02 -15.34 12.82
N ALA A 374 0.44 -16.43 13.33
CA ALA A 374 0.49 -17.76 12.72
C ALA A 374 -0.49 -17.83 11.54
N THR A 375 0.01 -17.57 10.33
CA THR A 375 -0.76 -17.64 9.08
C THR A 375 0.10 -18.14 7.94
N SER A 376 -0.53 -18.72 6.91
CA SER A 376 0.15 -19.12 5.66
C SER A 376 0.46 -17.94 4.74
N ILE A 377 -0.06 -16.77 5.02
CA ILE A 377 0.21 -15.56 4.21
C ILE A 377 1.66 -15.13 4.46
N ALA A 378 2.41 -14.95 3.38
CA ALA A 378 3.78 -14.47 3.44
C ALA A 378 3.79 -12.93 3.37
N ASN A 379 3.74 -12.27 4.53
CA ASN A 379 3.69 -10.81 4.63
C ASN A 379 4.18 -10.32 6.00
N ALA A 380 4.38 -8.99 6.12
CA ALA A 380 4.40 -8.22 7.35
C ALA A 380 3.66 -6.91 7.10
N MET A 381 3.21 -6.22 8.13
CA MET A 381 2.55 -4.91 7.99
C MET A 381 2.65 -4.11 9.28
N GLY A 382 2.77 -2.79 9.15
CA GLY A 382 2.94 -1.87 10.27
C GLY A 382 1.83 -0.80 10.38
N PRO A 383 0.60 -1.12 10.83
CA PRO A 383 -0.46 -0.13 10.96
C PRO A 383 -0.12 0.92 12.04
N SER A 384 -0.36 2.20 11.71
CA SER A 384 -0.23 3.31 12.65
C SER A 384 -1.60 3.95 12.95
N TYR A 385 -1.79 4.38 14.19
CA TYR A 385 -2.96 5.13 14.64
C TYR A 385 -2.54 6.55 14.90
N ILE A 386 -3.12 7.48 14.16
CA ILE A 386 -2.73 8.90 14.16
C ILE A 386 -3.82 9.76 14.79
N ASP A 387 -3.43 10.91 15.32
CA ASP A 387 -4.34 12.02 15.58
C ASP A 387 -4.66 12.71 14.24
N PRO A 388 -5.90 12.63 13.72
CA PRO A 388 -6.23 13.20 12.43
C PRO A 388 -6.12 14.72 12.36
N ARG A 389 -6.00 15.40 13.52
CA ARG A 389 -5.84 16.86 13.59
C ARG A 389 -4.45 17.32 13.21
N THR A 390 -3.41 16.50 13.52
CA THR A 390 -2.00 16.93 13.46
C THR A 390 -1.08 15.98 12.69
N GLY A 391 -1.51 14.73 12.44
CA GLY A 391 -0.64 13.67 11.95
C GLY A 391 0.28 13.07 13.03
N GLU A 392 0.06 13.36 14.32
CA GLU A 392 0.79 12.74 15.43
C GLU A 392 0.52 11.25 15.46
N ILE A 393 1.54 10.42 15.38
CA ILE A 393 1.43 8.97 15.57
C ILE A 393 1.28 8.72 17.08
N LEU A 394 0.13 8.15 17.47
CA LEU A 394 -0.21 7.86 18.87
C LEU A 394 0.28 6.49 19.30
N THR A 395 0.15 5.51 18.42
CA THR A 395 0.62 4.13 18.56
C THR A 395 0.78 3.51 17.19
N ALA A 396 1.67 2.53 17.07
CA ALA A 396 1.87 1.78 15.83
C ALA A 396 2.19 0.32 16.16
N ASP A 397 1.67 -0.60 15.37
CA ASP A 397 1.97 -2.03 15.48
C ASP A 397 2.77 -2.52 14.27
N VAL A 398 3.53 -3.59 14.45
CA VAL A 398 4.03 -4.43 13.35
C VAL A 398 3.41 -5.81 13.52
N ILE A 399 2.77 -6.33 12.49
CA ILE A 399 2.21 -7.68 12.47
C ILE A 399 3.15 -8.52 11.61
N TRP A 400 3.88 -9.41 12.26
CA TRP A 400 4.83 -10.32 11.63
C TRP A 400 4.17 -11.66 11.33
N TYR A 401 3.98 -11.98 10.07
CA TYR A 401 3.34 -13.24 9.67
C TYR A 401 4.38 -14.37 9.65
N HIS A 402 4.00 -15.53 10.16
CA HIS A 402 4.90 -16.69 10.26
C HIS A 402 5.61 -16.99 8.94
N ASN A 403 4.85 -17.00 7.85
CA ASN A 403 5.37 -17.42 6.54
C ASN A 403 6.27 -16.37 5.85
N VAL A 404 6.49 -15.20 6.43
CA VAL A 404 7.50 -14.23 5.92
C VAL A 404 8.90 -14.83 5.95
N ILE A 405 9.17 -15.78 6.88
CA ILE A 405 10.45 -16.50 6.95
C ILE A 405 10.73 -17.27 5.65
N SER A 406 9.71 -17.99 5.14
CA SER A 406 9.82 -18.69 3.86
C SER A 406 10.10 -17.73 2.70
N LEU A 407 9.43 -16.56 2.70
CA LEU A 407 9.62 -15.54 1.67
C LEU A 407 11.06 -14.98 1.69
N LEU A 408 11.59 -14.65 2.88
CA LEU A 408 12.97 -14.18 3.04
C LEU A 408 13.99 -15.24 2.60
N HIS A 409 13.74 -16.52 2.93
CA HIS A 409 14.54 -17.65 2.48
C HIS A 409 14.59 -17.72 0.95
N ASN A 410 13.43 -17.74 0.31
CA ASN A 410 13.31 -17.89 -1.14
C ASN A 410 14.02 -16.75 -1.88
N TRP A 411 13.81 -15.50 -1.45
CA TRP A 411 14.51 -14.35 -2.05
C TRP A 411 16.03 -14.45 -1.90
N ARG A 412 16.50 -14.78 -0.69
CA ARG A 412 17.93 -14.93 -0.45
C ARG A 412 18.53 -16.01 -1.33
N PHE A 413 17.84 -17.16 -1.51
CA PHE A 413 18.26 -18.24 -2.37
C PHE A 413 18.33 -17.80 -3.83
N VAL A 414 17.22 -17.35 -4.43
CA VAL A 414 17.19 -17.06 -5.89
C VAL A 414 18.03 -15.85 -6.29
N GLN A 415 18.32 -14.94 -5.35
CA GLN A 415 19.12 -13.75 -5.61
C GLN A 415 20.59 -13.95 -5.36
N THR A 416 21.01 -14.89 -4.50
CA THR A 416 22.43 -14.97 -4.10
C THR A 416 23.04 -16.37 -4.11
N ALA A 417 22.31 -17.47 -4.31
CA ALA A 417 22.88 -18.82 -4.24
C ALA A 417 23.97 -19.09 -5.30
N ALA A 418 23.98 -18.37 -6.43
CA ALA A 418 25.08 -18.46 -7.39
C ALA A 418 26.41 -17.98 -6.79
N VAL A 419 26.38 -17.07 -5.80
CA VAL A 419 27.53 -16.37 -5.24
C VAL A 419 27.84 -16.84 -3.82
N ASP A 420 26.80 -17.08 -2.99
CA ASP A 420 26.90 -17.42 -1.57
C ASP A 420 26.62 -18.92 -1.35
N SER A 421 27.63 -19.68 -0.97
CA SER A 421 27.47 -21.12 -0.70
C SER A 421 26.65 -21.44 0.57
N ARG A 422 26.54 -20.49 1.52
CA ARG A 422 25.78 -20.65 2.77
C ARG A 422 24.29 -20.83 2.52
N VAL A 423 23.79 -20.35 1.38
CA VAL A 423 22.35 -20.40 1.02
C VAL A 423 22.01 -21.52 0.02
N ARG A 424 22.94 -22.46 -0.26
CA ARG A 424 22.75 -23.61 -1.18
C ARG A 424 22.17 -24.82 -0.45
N LYS A 425 21.06 -24.62 0.28
CA LYS A 425 20.40 -25.66 1.06
C LYS A 425 18.95 -25.31 1.37
N ALA A 426 18.13 -26.31 1.63
CA ALA A 426 16.72 -26.15 1.94
C ALA A 426 16.45 -25.36 3.25
N VAL A 427 17.34 -25.45 4.24
CA VAL A 427 17.25 -24.72 5.51
C VAL A 427 18.56 -23.98 5.74
N PHE A 428 18.52 -22.66 5.86
CA PHE A 428 19.70 -21.83 6.14
C PHE A 428 20.13 -21.93 7.62
N ASP A 429 21.41 -21.68 7.86
CA ASP A 429 21.91 -21.46 9.21
C ASP A 429 21.25 -20.20 9.79
N ASP A 430 21.06 -20.22 11.13
CA ASP A 430 20.36 -19.15 11.84
C ASP A 430 20.98 -17.76 11.56
N GLU A 431 22.31 -17.65 11.46
CA GLU A 431 23.01 -16.39 11.17
C GLU A 431 22.60 -15.76 9.84
N VAL A 432 22.44 -16.58 8.80
CA VAL A 432 22.04 -16.11 7.46
C VAL A 432 20.58 -15.60 7.48
N MET A 433 19.70 -16.33 8.20
CA MET A 433 18.31 -15.89 8.34
C MET A 433 18.19 -14.65 9.22
N GLN A 434 19.02 -14.53 10.26
CA GLN A 434 19.05 -13.35 11.14
C GLN A 434 19.36 -12.06 10.38
N GLU A 435 20.30 -12.09 9.40
CA GLU A 435 20.57 -10.94 8.53
C GLU A 435 19.29 -10.45 7.82
N ALA A 436 18.53 -11.36 7.22
CA ALA A 436 17.31 -11.03 6.48
C ALA A 436 16.15 -10.58 7.41
N ILE A 437 16.01 -11.21 8.58
CA ILE A 437 14.98 -10.87 9.57
C ILE A 437 15.25 -9.48 10.17
N ARG A 438 16.51 -9.15 10.49
CA ARG A 438 16.89 -7.82 10.99
C ARG A 438 16.53 -6.73 10.00
N TYR A 439 16.89 -6.92 8.72
CA TYR A 439 16.52 -5.99 7.65
C TYR A 439 15.00 -5.81 7.56
N ALA A 440 14.23 -6.91 7.51
CA ALA A 440 12.77 -6.83 7.41
C ALA A 440 12.16 -6.13 8.64
N ALA A 441 12.65 -6.42 9.84
CA ALA A 441 12.19 -5.75 11.06
C ALA A 441 12.49 -4.24 11.02
N ALA A 442 13.71 -3.84 10.63
CA ALA A 442 14.07 -2.43 10.50
C ALA A 442 13.21 -1.71 9.46
N HIS A 443 12.91 -2.36 8.31
CA HIS A 443 12.04 -1.84 7.26
C HIS A 443 10.63 -1.56 7.81
N GLU A 444 9.99 -2.54 8.47
CA GLU A 444 8.64 -2.37 9.04
C GLU A 444 8.60 -1.27 10.11
N ILE A 445 9.65 -1.14 10.92
CA ILE A 445 9.74 -0.04 11.88
C ILE A 445 9.86 1.32 11.17
N GLY A 446 10.56 1.41 10.05
CA GLY A 446 10.60 2.63 9.23
C GLY A 446 9.22 3.15 8.87
N HIS A 447 8.29 2.26 8.51
CA HIS A 447 6.89 2.62 8.28
C HIS A 447 6.20 3.15 9.54
N THR A 448 6.44 2.53 10.68
CA THR A 448 5.87 3.01 11.96
C THR A 448 6.44 4.35 12.40
N LEU A 449 7.58 4.77 11.84
CA LEU A 449 8.16 6.10 12.03
C LEU A 449 7.65 7.13 11.00
N GLY A 450 6.72 6.76 10.14
CA GLY A 450 6.08 7.61 9.15
C GLY A 450 6.70 7.55 7.75
N LEU A 451 7.73 6.76 7.51
CA LEU A 451 8.41 6.70 6.21
C LEU A 451 7.64 5.85 5.20
N MET A 452 7.55 6.34 3.97
CA MET A 452 7.03 5.61 2.81
C MET A 452 8.13 4.81 2.14
N HIS A 453 7.75 3.88 1.24
CA HIS A 453 8.71 3.23 0.36
C HIS A 453 9.44 4.24 -0.52
N ASN A 454 10.76 4.09 -0.63
CA ASN A 454 11.62 4.84 -1.56
C ASN A 454 12.12 3.90 -2.67
N MET A 455 11.26 3.62 -3.67
CA MET A 455 11.55 2.70 -4.77
C MET A 455 12.55 3.23 -5.79
N GLY A 456 12.91 4.51 -5.73
CA GLY A 456 13.94 5.11 -6.58
C GLY A 456 15.34 5.05 -5.96
N ALA A 457 15.47 4.61 -4.71
CA ALA A 457 16.74 4.69 -3.99
C ALA A 457 17.84 3.84 -4.65
N SER A 458 17.58 2.57 -4.97
CA SER A 458 18.56 1.66 -5.58
C SER A 458 19.02 2.11 -6.97
N TYR A 459 18.20 2.84 -7.71
CA TYR A 459 18.56 3.41 -9.01
C TYR A 459 19.70 4.43 -8.92
N SER A 460 19.94 5.05 -7.79
CA SER A 460 21.06 5.98 -7.58
C SER A 460 22.43 5.31 -7.69
N PHE A 461 22.51 3.98 -7.55
CA PHE A 461 23.78 3.25 -7.56
C PHE A 461 24.19 2.80 -8.96
N PRO A 462 25.43 3.11 -9.41
CA PRO A 462 25.97 2.50 -10.64
C PRO A 462 26.03 0.96 -10.49
N VAL A 463 25.57 0.23 -11.49
CA VAL A 463 25.58 -1.25 -11.47
C VAL A 463 26.93 -1.84 -11.13
N ASP A 464 28.04 -1.25 -11.69
CA ASP A 464 29.40 -1.75 -11.43
C ASP A 464 29.84 -1.54 -9.97
N SER A 465 29.31 -0.51 -9.30
CA SER A 465 29.62 -0.24 -7.90
C SER A 465 29.07 -1.32 -6.97
N LEU A 466 27.99 -1.99 -7.34
CA LEU A 466 27.41 -3.12 -6.59
C LEU A 466 28.30 -4.39 -6.62
N ARG A 467 29.38 -4.40 -7.41
CA ARG A 467 30.44 -5.41 -7.43
C ARG A 467 31.74 -4.94 -6.77
N SER A 468 31.76 -3.71 -6.23
CA SER A 468 32.90 -3.18 -5.49
C SER A 468 32.80 -3.53 -4.00
N PRO A 469 33.81 -4.19 -3.41
CA PRO A 469 33.87 -4.44 -1.97
C PRO A 469 33.81 -3.13 -1.15
N GLU A 470 34.57 -2.13 -1.51
CA GLU A 470 34.64 -0.85 -0.79
C GLU A 470 33.25 -0.15 -0.80
N PHE A 471 32.61 -0.11 -1.97
CA PHE A 471 31.31 0.53 -2.12
C PHE A 471 30.22 -0.21 -1.34
N THR A 472 30.13 -1.53 -1.52
CA THR A 472 29.06 -2.33 -0.90
C THR A 472 29.24 -2.49 0.61
N GLN A 473 30.46 -2.50 1.13
CA GLN A 473 30.70 -2.48 2.58
C GLN A 473 30.21 -1.16 3.20
N ARG A 474 30.32 -0.05 2.48
CA ARG A 474 29.88 1.26 2.95
C ARG A 474 28.38 1.49 2.81
N TYR A 475 27.80 1.11 1.68
CA TYR A 475 26.43 1.51 1.32
C TYR A 475 25.45 0.34 1.18
N GLY A 476 25.92 -0.91 1.19
CA GLY A 476 25.06 -2.08 0.93
C GLY A 476 24.52 -2.09 -0.50
N THR A 477 23.27 -2.49 -0.65
CA THR A 477 22.57 -2.59 -1.95
C THR A 477 21.78 -1.33 -2.33
N THR A 478 21.53 -0.42 -1.37
CA THR A 478 20.63 0.75 -1.54
C THR A 478 20.94 1.84 -0.53
N PRO A 479 20.72 3.12 -0.84
CA PRO A 479 20.81 4.20 0.14
C PRO A 479 19.59 4.32 1.06
N SER A 480 18.55 3.49 0.87
CA SER A 480 17.37 3.46 1.75
C SER A 480 16.89 2.02 1.99
N ILE A 481 16.72 1.63 3.26
CA ILE A 481 16.09 0.34 3.58
C ILE A 481 14.57 0.35 3.35
N MET A 482 13.98 1.51 3.06
CA MET A 482 12.59 1.62 2.63
C MET A 482 12.40 1.28 1.15
N ASP A 483 13.46 0.91 0.44
CA ASP A 483 13.47 0.26 -0.86
C ASP A 483 13.38 -1.27 -0.72
N TYR A 484 12.95 -1.95 -1.77
CA TYR A 484 12.96 -3.42 -1.84
C TYR A 484 14.24 -4.00 -2.45
N ALA A 485 15.35 -3.30 -2.36
CA ALA A 485 16.68 -3.73 -2.79
C ALA A 485 17.32 -4.75 -1.83
N ARG A 486 16.66 -5.90 -1.65
CA ARG A 486 16.88 -6.86 -0.56
C ARG A 486 18.22 -7.57 -0.58
N ASN A 487 18.65 -8.04 -1.77
CA ASN A 487 19.89 -8.80 -1.90
C ASN A 487 20.59 -8.44 -3.21
N ASN A 488 21.91 -8.46 -3.19
CA ASN A 488 22.76 -8.11 -4.32
C ASN A 488 22.82 -9.23 -5.38
N TYR A 489 21.82 -9.31 -6.23
CA TYR A 489 21.77 -10.25 -7.34
C TYR A 489 22.69 -9.89 -8.52
N ILE A 490 23.34 -8.72 -8.47
CA ILE A 490 24.33 -8.24 -9.46
C ILE A 490 25.69 -8.87 -9.21
N ALA A 491 26.03 -9.14 -7.95
CA ALA A 491 27.28 -9.82 -7.59
C ALA A 491 27.45 -11.12 -8.37
N GLN A 492 28.65 -11.44 -8.79
CA GLN A 492 28.99 -12.62 -9.59
C GLN A 492 29.84 -13.61 -8.79
N PRO A 493 29.92 -14.89 -9.17
CA PRO A 493 30.79 -15.84 -8.51
C PRO A 493 32.23 -15.31 -8.31
N GLY A 494 32.72 -15.38 -7.08
CA GLY A 494 34.02 -14.83 -6.67
C GLY A 494 33.98 -13.40 -6.12
N ASP A 495 32.85 -12.69 -6.20
CA ASP A 495 32.75 -11.34 -5.66
C ASP A 495 32.59 -11.34 -4.13
N LEU A 496 31.86 -12.33 -3.56
CA LEU A 496 31.74 -12.49 -2.11
C LEU A 496 33.10 -12.68 -1.44
N GLU A 497 33.94 -13.55 -2.01
CA GLU A 497 35.30 -13.84 -1.52
C GLU A 497 36.21 -12.63 -1.58
N LYS A 498 35.94 -11.67 -2.46
CA LYS A 498 36.61 -10.37 -2.52
C LYS A 498 36.09 -9.36 -1.49
N GLY A 499 35.01 -9.70 -0.78
CA GLY A 499 34.41 -8.84 0.24
C GLY A 499 33.20 -8.02 -0.23
N VAL A 500 32.62 -8.31 -1.40
CA VAL A 500 31.36 -7.68 -1.83
C VAL A 500 30.23 -8.07 -0.88
N LYS A 501 29.53 -7.07 -0.33
CA LYS A 501 28.38 -7.27 0.55
C LYS A 501 27.14 -7.62 -0.27
N LEU A 502 26.39 -8.63 0.18
CA LEU A 502 25.19 -9.13 -0.52
C LEU A 502 23.87 -8.63 0.08
N THR A 503 23.91 -7.81 1.11
CA THR A 503 22.73 -7.37 1.87
C THR A 503 22.63 -5.84 1.91
N PRO A 504 21.48 -5.27 2.18
CA PRO A 504 21.30 -3.85 2.43
C PRO A 504 22.18 -3.34 3.60
N PRO A 505 22.34 -2.02 3.76
CA PRO A 505 22.95 -1.44 4.96
C PRO A 505 22.04 -1.70 6.18
N ILE A 506 22.51 -1.36 7.38
CA ILE A 506 21.64 -1.34 8.57
C ILE A 506 20.57 -0.26 8.40
N LEU A 507 20.98 0.98 8.11
CA LEU A 507 20.16 2.08 7.59
C LEU A 507 20.91 2.76 6.46
N GLY A 508 20.18 3.23 5.46
CA GLY A 508 20.74 3.97 4.34
C GLY A 508 20.94 5.46 4.65
N VAL A 509 21.73 6.11 3.82
CA VAL A 509 21.98 7.58 3.96
C VAL A 509 20.72 8.39 3.77
N TYR A 510 19.81 7.93 2.90
CA TYR A 510 18.51 8.54 2.73
C TYR A 510 17.64 8.40 3.99
N ASP A 511 17.61 7.23 4.62
CA ASP A 511 16.82 6.98 5.83
C ASP A 511 17.23 7.93 6.96
N ILE A 512 18.55 8.10 7.14
CA ILE A 512 19.14 9.03 8.12
C ILE A 512 18.74 10.48 7.81
N HIS A 513 18.78 10.87 6.52
CA HIS A 513 18.35 12.18 6.06
C HIS A 513 16.84 12.40 6.30
N ALA A 514 16.00 11.43 5.96
CA ALA A 514 14.56 11.53 6.11
C ALA A 514 14.15 11.68 7.59
N ILE A 515 14.77 10.92 8.50
CA ILE A 515 14.55 11.06 9.95
C ILE A 515 15.02 12.44 10.44
N ASN A 516 16.19 12.92 10.01
CA ASN A 516 16.63 14.28 10.36
C ASN A 516 15.63 15.33 9.90
N TRP A 517 15.19 15.26 8.65
CA TRP A 517 14.22 16.19 8.06
C TRP A 517 12.85 16.13 8.77
N GLY A 518 12.36 14.93 9.09
CA GLY A 518 11.04 14.75 9.72
C GLY A 518 10.97 15.08 11.20
N TYR A 519 12.09 14.91 11.95
CA TYR A 519 12.05 14.93 13.42
C TYR A 519 12.89 16.00 14.08
N ARG A 520 13.92 16.56 13.42
CA ARG A 520 14.75 17.63 14.02
C ARG A 520 13.91 18.87 14.25
N LEU A 521 13.97 19.41 15.48
CA LEU A 521 13.30 20.65 15.85
C LEU A 521 14.05 21.86 15.31
N ILE A 522 13.29 22.87 14.88
CA ILE A 522 13.81 24.12 14.32
C ILE A 522 13.58 25.24 15.33
N GLN A 523 14.63 25.85 15.81
CA GLN A 523 14.57 26.91 16.81
C GLN A 523 13.77 28.11 16.29
N GLY A 524 12.79 28.57 17.08
CA GLY A 524 11.98 29.74 16.75
C GLY A 524 10.90 29.50 15.68
N ALA A 525 10.74 28.27 15.17
CA ALA A 525 9.67 27.93 14.27
C ALA A 525 8.51 27.30 15.04
N ASP A 526 7.45 28.06 15.22
CA ASP A 526 6.22 27.69 15.94
C ASP A 526 5.04 27.39 14.99
N THR A 527 5.23 27.59 13.68
CA THR A 527 4.23 27.26 12.64
C THR A 527 4.87 26.50 11.50
N PRO A 528 4.09 25.69 10.75
CA PRO A 528 4.58 24.93 9.60
C PRO A 528 5.24 25.80 8.53
N GLU A 529 4.73 27.02 8.32
CA GLU A 529 5.28 27.95 7.33
C GLU A 529 6.65 28.49 7.73
N LYS A 530 6.90 28.69 9.04
CA LYS A 530 8.21 29.12 9.55
C LYS A 530 9.26 28.02 9.42
N GLU A 531 8.87 26.74 9.55
CA GLU A 531 9.78 25.61 9.34
C GLU A 531 10.20 25.47 7.88
N LYS A 532 9.30 25.80 6.93
CA LYS A 532 9.45 25.50 5.52
C LYS A 532 10.77 25.94 4.92
N LYS A 533 11.23 27.16 5.22
CA LYS A 533 12.49 27.69 4.67
C LYS A 533 13.71 26.84 5.07
N THR A 534 13.76 26.39 6.30
CA THR A 534 14.85 25.55 6.81
C THR A 534 14.77 24.14 6.24
N LEU A 535 13.56 23.58 6.17
CA LEU A 535 13.33 22.26 5.59
C LEU A 535 13.70 22.22 4.11
N ASP A 536 13.33 23.24 3.35
CA ASP A 536 13.73 23.40 1.94
C ASP A 536 15.27 23.47 1.82
N ALA A 537 15.94 24.23 2.68
CA ALA A 537 17.40 24.37 2.65
C ALA A 537 18.11 23.02 2.91
N TRP A 538 17.59 22.18 3.80
CA TRP A 538 18.15 20.86 4.05
C TRP A 538 18.02 19.90 2.86
N ILE A 539 16.94 20.01 2.09
CA ILE A 539 16.77 19.25 0.85
C ILE A 539 17.71 19.76 -0.24
N GLU A 540 17.76 21.08 -0.45
CA GLU A 540 18.60 21.69 -1.47
C GLU A 540 20.11 21.43 -1.24
N GLU A 541 20.54 21.29 0.02
CA GLU A 541 21.92 20.90 0.36
C GLU A 541 22.28 19.52 -0.20
N LYS A 542 21.31 18.61 -0.30
CA LYS A 542 21.50 17.21 -0.74
C LYS A 542 21.14 16.98 -2.21
N LYS A 543 20.49 17.92 -2.88
CA LYS A 543 19.93 17.79 -4.23
C LYS A 543 20.90 17.32 -5.32
N ALA A 544 22.21 17.61 -5.15
CA ALA A 544 23.24 17.20 -6.12
C ALA A 544 23.64 15.72 -6.03
N ASP A 545 23.26 15.03 -4.94
CA ASP A 545 23.62 13.63 -4.72
C ASP A 545 22.35 12.77 -4.86
N PRO A 546 22.26 11.91 -5.91
CA PRO A 546 21.08 11.09 -6.17
C PRO A 546 20.76 10.08 -5.05
N MET A 547 21.70 9.78 -4.15
CA MET A 547 21.44 8.92 -3.00
C MET A 547 20.42 9.52 -2.02
N TYR A 548 20.07 10.79 -2.13
CA TYR A 548 19.08 11.48 -1.30
C TYR A 548 17.77 11.74 -2.03
N GLU A 549 17.62 11.28 -3.29
CA GLU A 549 16.34 11.38 -4.02
C GLU A 549 15.30 10.43 -3.45
N PHE A 550 14.05 10.87 -3.52
CA PHE A 550 12.88 10.06 -3.17
C PHE A 550 12.10 9.68 -4.43
N GLY A 551 11.95 8.37 -4.66
CA GLY A 551 11.11 7.80 -5.70
C GLY A 551 9.96 7.01 -5.10
N ALA A 552 8.73 7.50 -5.28
CA ALA A 552 7.55 6.87 -4.70
C ALA A 552 7.16 5.56 -5.39
N GLN A 553 6.57 4.62 -4.65
CA GLN A 553 6.04 3.39 -5.20
C GLN A 553 4.93 3.65 -6.23
N GLN A 554 5.06 3.08 -7.43
CA GLN A 554 4.08 3.17 -8.51
C GLN A 554 3.08 1.99 -8.42
N VAL A 555 1.96 2.19 -7.72
CA VAL A 555 1.00 1.12 -7.37
C VAL A 555 0.14 0.66 -8.56
N PHE A 556 -0.20 1.55 -9.50
CA PHE A 556 -1.15 1.27 -10.59
C PHE A 556 -0.50 1.00 -11.96
N GLY A 557 0.76 0.68 -11.96
CA GLY A 557 1.54 0.42 -13.17
C GLY A 557 2.76 1.32 -13.26
N VAL A 558 3.88 0.74 -13.68
CA VAL A 558 5.17 1.43 -13.74
C VAL A 558 5.27 2.23 -15.04
N VAL A 559 5.52 3.52 -14.95
CA VAL A 559 5.75 4.45 -16.05
C VAL A 559 7.16 5.02 -15.98
N ASP A 560 7.62 5.33 -14.77
CA ASP A 560 8.99 5.75 -14.50
C ASP A 560 9.87 4.52 -14.27
N PRO A 561 10.83 4.24 -15.17
CA PRO A 561 11.71 3.10 -14.99
C PRO A 561 12.74 3.27 -13.87
N THR A 562 12.83 4.46 -13.26
CA THR A 562 13.79 4.72 -12.17
C THR A 562 13.23 4.45 -10.78
N ASP A 563 11.88 4.31 -10.65
CA ASP A 563 11.18 4.12 -9.39
C ASP A 563 10.47 2.76 -9.39
N GLN A 564 11.24 1.68 -9.38
CA GLN A 564 10.72 0.33 -9.46
C GLN A 564 10.92 -0.46 -8.16
N SER A 565 10.10 -1.48 -7.95
CA SER A 565 10.22 -2.41 -6.84
C SER A 565 11.20 -3.53 -7.19
N GLU A 566 12.10 -3.86 -6.29
CA GLU A 566 13.03 -4.99 -6.38
C GLU A 566 14.11 -4.88 -7.47
N ASP A 567 14.29 -3.71 -8.07
CA ASP A 567 15.39 -3.43 -8.98
C ASP A 567 16.69 -3.07 -8.24
N LEU A 568 17.80 -3.10 -8.95
CA LEU A 568 19.10 -2.68 -8.47
C LEU A 568 19.87 -1.96 -9.57
N GLY A 569 20.43 -0.81 -9.20
CA GLY A 569 21.38 -0.08 -10.06
C GLY A 569 20.72 0.69 -11.19
N ASN A 570 21.46 1.60 -11.79
CA ASN A 570 21.00 2.56 -12.79
C ASN A 570 20.96 2.05 -14.23
N ASP A 571 21.22 0.77 -14.47
CA ASP A 571 21.15 0.11 -15.79
C ASP A 571 20.49 -1.27 -15.65
N HIS A 572 19.17 -1.30 -15.78
CA HIS A 572 18.37 -2.54 -15.59
C HIS A 572 18.65 -3.59 -16.66
N LEU A 573 19.15 -3.22 -17.85
CA LEU A 573 19.53 -4.18 -18.87
C LEU A 573 20.80 -4.95 -18.42
N LYS A 574 21.82 -4.20 -17.98
CA LYS A 574 23.07 -4.76 -17.47
C LYS A 574 22.85 -5.55 -16.18
N ALA A 575 22.06 -5.02 -15.26
CA ALA A 575 21.67 -5.71 -14.03
C ALA A 575 20.92 -7.00 -14.33
N GLY A 576 19.98 -6.97 -15.29
CA GLY A 576 19.25 -8.13 -15.76
C GLY A 576 20.16 -9.21 -16.36
N ASP A 577 21.15 -8.84 -17.18
CA ASP A 577 22.10 -9.80 -17.77
C ASP A 577 22.92 -10.50 -16.68
N MET A 578 23.42 -9.76 -15.67
CA MET A 578 24.16 -10.31 -14.53
C MET A 578 23.27 -11.24 -13.67
N ALA A 579 22.04 -10.82 -13.37
CA ALA A 579 21.09 -11.61 -12.64
C ALA A 579 20.69 -12.91 -13.36
N ILE A 580 20.42 -12.83 -14.68
CA ILE A 580 20.07 -14.01 -15.50
C ILE A 580 21.26 -14.98 -15.58
N HIS A 581 22.50 -14.47 -15.63
CA HIS A 581 23.67 -15.32 -15.52
C HIS A 581 23.66 -16.13 -14.22
N ASN A 582 23.40 -15.49 -13.08
CA ASN A 582 23.29 -16.15 -11.79
C ASN A 582 22.11 -17.15 -11.74
N LEU A 583 20.93 -16.80 -12.29
CA LEU A 583 19.78 -17.70 -12.34
C LEU A 583 20.05 -18.95 -13.17
N LYS A 584 20.83 -18.87 -14.26
CA LYS A 584 21.28 -20.04 -15.03
C LYS A 584 22.14 -20.99 -14.18
N ILE A 585 23.02 -20.45 -13.34
CA ILE A 585 23.82 -21.25 -12.39
C ILE A 585 22.92 -21.91 -11.36
N ILE A 586 21.96 -21.16 -10.79
CA ILE A 586 21.01 -21.69 -9.81
C ILE A 586 20.15 -22.79 -10.42
N MET A 587 19.56 -22.57 -11.61
CA MET A 587 18.73 -23.53 -12.30
C MET A 587 19.47 -24.86 -12.55
N LYS A 588 20.73 -24.79 -12.99
CA LYS A 588 21.57 -25.98 -13.24
C LYS A 588 21.81 -26.83 -11.98
N ASN A 589 21.85 -26.20 -10.80
CA ASN A 589 22.16 -26.83 -9.54
C ASN A 589 20.94 -26.98 -8.61
N LEU A 590 19.75 -26.62 -9.09
CA LEU A 590 18.55 -26.47 -8.26
C LEU A 590 18.25 -27.74 -7.45
N GLU A 591 18.15 -28.88 -8.12
CA GLU A 591 17.88 -30.17 -7.50
C GLU A 591 18.96 -30.57 -6.47
N THR A 592 20.22 -30.26 -6.74
CA THR A 592 21.33 -30.58 -5.82
C THR A 592 21.32 -29.67 -4.60
N TRP A 593 21.02 -28.38 -4.77
CA TRP A 593 21.05 -27.40 -3.67
C TRP A 593 19.82 -27.43 -2.77
N THR A 594 18.71 -27.97 -3.29
CA THR A 594 17.47 -28.16 -2.54
C THR A 594 17.25 -29.64 -2.15
N PHE A 595 18.26 -30.48 -2.29
CA PHE A 595 18.17 -31.92 -2.03
C PHE A 595 17.86 -32.19 -0.56
N ASP A 596 16.81 -32.99 -0.31
CA ASP A 596 16.45 -33.56 0.98
C ASP A 596 16.13 -35.06 0.79
N GLU A 597 16.88 -35.93 1.45
CA GLU A 597 16.81 -37.36 1.22
C GLU A 597 15.44 -37.94 1.60
N GLY A 598 14.80 -38.59 0.62
CA GLY A 598 13.48 -39.20 0.80
C GLY A 598 12.31 -38.24 0.76
N ALA A 599 12.54 -36.93 0.63
CA ALA A 599 11.47 -35.92 0.44
C ALA A 599 10.87 -35.99 -0.97
N ARG A 600 9.66 -35.47 -1.11
CA ARG A 600 9.03 -35.24 -2.41
C ARG A 600 9.67 -34.03 -3.10
N TYR A 601 9.35 -33.81 -4.37
CA TYR A 601 9.86 -32.67 -5.14
C TYR A 601 9.14 -31.33 -4.86
N ASP A 602 8.27 -31.26 -3.85
CA ASP A 602 7.45 -30.08 -3.57
C ASP A 602 8.31 -28.80 -3.31
N ASP A 603 9.42 -28.93 -2.56
CA ASP A 603 10.32 -27.80 -2.30
C ASP A 603 11.16 -27.43 -3.53
N VAL A 604 11.58 -28.42 -4.32
CA VAL A 604 12.27 -28.18 -5.60
C VAL A 604 11.35 -27.46 -6.58
N GLU A 605 10.08 -27.87 -6.65
CA GLU A 605 9.05 -27.23 -7.48
C GLU A 605 8.78 -25.78 -7.04
N ASN A 606 8.59 -25.56 -5.76
CA ASN A 606 8.42 -24.21 -5.20
C ASN A 606 9.61 -23.31 -5.58
N MET A 607 10.83 -23.82 -5.44
CA MET A 607 12.02 -23.05 -5.78
C MET A 607 12.21 -22.85 -7.28
N TYR A 608 11.80 -23.82 -8.11
CA TYR A 608 11.72 -23.65 -9.57
C TYR A 608 10.78 -22.50 -9.94
N ILE A 609 9.61 -22.45 -9.33
CA ILE A 609 8.64 -21.37 -9.53
C ILE A 609 9.25 -20.01 -9.12
N GLU A 610 9.99 -19.95 -8.01
CA GLU A 610 10.68 -18.72 -7.59
C GLU A 610 11.77 -18.28 -8.57
N VAL A 611 12.52 -19.20 -9.17
CA VAL A 611 13.50 -18.86 -10.24
C VAL A 611 12.78 -18.27 -11.46
N VAL A 612 11.63 -18.86 -11.88
CA VAL A 612 10.81 -18.32 -12.97
C VAL A 612 10.27 -16.93 -12.62
N ARG A 613 9.80 -16.73 -11.41
CA ARG A 613 9.32 -15.43 -10.92
C ARG A 613 10.44 -14.39 -10.91
N GLN A 614 11.62 -14.75 -10.40
CA GLN A 614 12.77 -13.83 -10.38
C GLN A 614 13.22 -13.44 -11.78
N TYR A 615 13.26 -14.40 -12.73
CA TYR A 615 13.53 -14.10 -14.14
C TYR A 615 12.49 -13.13 -14.72
N THR A 616 11.24 -13.36 -14.46
CA THR A 616 10.13 -12.49 -14.92
C THR A 616 10.24 -11.07 -14.33
N ARG A 617 10.71 -10.92 -13.08
CA ARG A 617 11.01 -9.59 -12.49
C ARG A 617 12.05 -8.83 -13.31
N HIS A 618 13.12 -9.48 -13.74
CA HIS A 618 14.14 -8.81 -14.54
C HIS A 618 13.61 -8.37 -15.92
N LEU A 619 12.71 -9.14 -16.54
CA LEU A 619 11.99 -8.65 -17.73
C LEU A 619 11.15 -7.42 -17.41
N ARG A 620 10.44 -7.45 -16.31
CA ARG A 620 9.56 -6.37 -15.87
C ARG A 620 10.33 -5.07 -15.59
N HIS A 621 11.56 -5.14 -15.05
CA HIS A 621 12.40 -3.94 -14.82
C HIS A 621 12.80 -3.25 -16.14
N VAL A 622 12.83 -3.97 -17.25
CA VAL A 622 13.16 -3.42 -18.56
C VAL A 622 11.93 -2.94 -19.35
N MET A 623 10.75 -3.55 -19.13
CA MET A 623 9.52 -3.19 -19.86
C MET A 623 9.14 -1.69 -19.75
N PRO A 624 9.27 -1.02 -18.61
CA PRO A 624 8.88 0.39 -18.47
C PRO A 624 9.73 1.37 -19.26
N TYR A 625 10.89 0.96 -19.78
CA TYR A 625 11.63 1.83 -20.71
C TYR A 625 10.87 2.07 -22.01
N ILE A 626 9.93 1.18 -22.38
CA ILE A 626 9.10 1.32 -23.56
C ILE A 626 8.00 2.36 -23.29
N GLY A 627 8.14 3.53 -23.89
CA GLY A 627 7.27 4.66 -23.62
C GLY A 627 7.38 5.16 -22.18
N GLY A 628 8.51 4.95 -21.52
CA GLY A 628 8.77 5.39 -20.16
C GLY A 628 8.94 6.91 -20.06
N ILE A 629 8.65 7.44 -18.88
CA ILE A 629 8.84 8.85 -18.52
C ILE A 629 9.48 8.87 -17.13
N ARG A 630 10.64 9.52 -17.00
CA ARG A 630 11.18 9.86 -15.68
C ARG A 630 10.48 11.12 -15.19
N PHE A 631 9.91 11.05 -13.98
CA PHE A 631 9.25 12.18 -13.33
C PHE A 631 10.21 12.82 -12.31
N GLN A 632 10.10 14.15 -12.19
CA GLN A 632 10.81 14.88 -11.15
C GLN A 632 10.00 16.07 -10.66
N GLU A 633 10.17 16.42 -9.40
CA GLU A 633 9.57 17.63 -8.84
C GLU A 633 10.30 18.86 -9.39
N VAL A 634 9.54 19.79 -9.99
CA VAL A 634 10.09 21.04 -10.56
C VAL A 634 9.38 22.23 -9.93
N ARG A 635 10.14 23.17 -9.43
CA ARG A 635 9.62 24.40 -8.83
C ARG A 635 9.68 25.57 -9.80
N GLN A 636 8.80 26.55 -9.60
CA GLN A 636 8.81 27.78 -10.41
C GLN A 636 10.18 28.49 -10.28
N GLY A 637 10.80 28.80 -11.44
CA GLY A 637 12.13 29.39 -11.52
C GLY A 637 13.26 28.38 -11.78
N GLU A 638 12.99 27.07 -11.74
CA GLU A 638 13.96 26.04 -12.15
C GLU A 638 13.88 25.80 -13.65
N ASP A 639 15.06 25.68 -14.30
CA ASP A 639 15.18 25.29 -15.71
C ASP A 639 15.24 23.75 -15.80
N ALA A 640 14.10 23.11 -15.52
CA ALA A 640 13.96 21.67 -15.55
C ALA A 640 12.60 21.24 -16.09
N SER A 641 12.48 19.99 -16.55
CA SER A 641 11.23 19.39 -17.03
C SER A 641 10.68 18.42 -16.01
N ALA A 642 9.40 18.53 -15.66
CA ALA A 642 8.72 17.58 -14.79
C ALA A 642 8.50 16.20 -15.43
N LYS A 643 8.58 16.11 -16.77
CA LYS A 643 8.46 14.88 -17.56
C LYS A 643 9.65 14.75 -18.51
N ASN A 644 10.44 13.72 -18.32
CA ASN A 644 11.60 13.41 -19.15
C ASN A 644 11.35 12.07 -19.85
N TYR A 645 10.99 12.12 -21.15
CA TYR A 645 10.71 10.90 -21.93
C TYR A 645 12.00 10.12 -22.17
N ILE A 646 11.93 8.80 -22.00
CA ILE A 646 13.06 7.91 -22.30
C ILE A 646 13.40 8.05 -23.78
N ASP A 647 14.67 8.30 -24.09
CA ASP A 647 15.12 8.56 -25.45
C ASP A 647 15.00 7.33 -26.37
N LYS A 648 15.00 7.59 -27.67
CA LYS A 648 14.89 6.56 -28.72
C LYS A 648 15.96 5.47 -28.60
N ALA A 649 17.20 5.81 -28.26
CA ALA A 649 18.29 4.86 -28.24
C ALA A 649 18.11 3.86 -27.10
N MET A 650 17.72 4.35 -25.91
CA MET A 650 17.44 3.50 -24.77
C MET A 650 16.21 2.61 -24.96
N GLN A 651 15.11 3.17 -25.49
CA GLN A 651 13.92 2.38 -25.82
C GLN A 651 14.25 1.28 -26.84
N LYS A 652 15.10 1.54 -27.83
CA LYS A 652 15.53 0.55 -28.82
C LYS A 652 16.37 -0.55 -28.17
N LYS A 653 17.30 -0.21 -27.29
CA LYS A 653 18.07 -1.20 -26.52
C LYS A 653 17.17 -2.09 -25.68
N ALA A 654 16.20 -1.50 -24.96
CA ALA A 654 15.24 -2.25 -24.15
C ALA A 654 14.39 -3.20 -25.00
N MET A 655 13.87 -2.73 -26.14
CA MET A 655 13.11 -3.56 -27.09
C MET A 655 13.93 -4.77 -27.57
N LEU A 656 15.17 -4.55 -28.01
CA LEU A 656 16.05 -5.61 -28.50
C LEU A 656 16.38 -6.61 -27.40
N TRP A 657 16.66 -6.13 -26.19
CA TRP A 657 16.93 -6.97 -25.04
C TRP A 657 15.72 -7.85 -24.68
N LEU A 658 14.52 -7.26 -24.57
CA LEU A 658 13.27 -8.00 -24.27
C LEU A 658 12.97 -9.07 -25.32
N LEU A 659 13.09 -8.76 -26.62
CA LEU A 659 12.87 -9.73 -27.69
C LEU A 659 13.93 -10.84 -27.72
N ASN A 660 15.18 -10.53 -27.38
CA ASN A 660 16.22 -11.54 -27.22
C ASN A 660 15.89 -12.48 -26.06
N GLN A 661 15.51 -11.94 -24.89
CA GLN A 661 15.08 -12.76 -23.76
C GLN A 661 13.88 -13.65 -24.13
N ALA A 662 12.86 -13.10 -24.79
CA ALA A 662 11.68 -13.86 -25.24
C ALA A 662 12.01 -15.01 -26.20
N ARG A 663 13.11 -14.93 -26.95
CA ARG A 663 13.57 -15.99 -27.87
C ARG A 663 14.41 -17.07 -27.18
N THR A 664 15.12 -16.73 -26.12
CA THR A 664 16.21 -17.58 -25.59
C THR A 664 15.96 -18.18 -24.21
N TYR A 665 14.90 -17.76 -23.49
CA TYR A 665 14.70 -18.20 -22.11
C TYR A 665 14.45 -19.72 -21.99
N ASN A 666 13.77 -20.33 -22.97
CA ASN A 666 13.47 -21.76 -22.92
C ASN A 666 14.71 -22.67 -22.99
N ASP A 667 15.83 -22.17 -23.49
CA ASP A 667 17.07 -22.92 -23.57
C ASP A 667 17.62 -23.35 -22.22
N TRP A 668 17.22 -22.65 -21.14
CA TRP A 668 17.71 -22.90 -19.79
C TRP A 668 16.63 -22.94 -18.71
N LEU A 669 15.48 -22.25 -18.91
CA LEU A 669 14.42 -22.10 -17.90
C LEU A 669 13.49 -23.34 -17.84
N THR A 670 13.48 -24.19 -18.87
CA THR A 670 12.71 -25.42 -18.95
C THR A 670 13.59 -26.65 -19.14
N PRO A 671 14.49 -26.98 -18.16
CA PRO A 671 15.34 -28.18 -18.27
C PRO A 671 14.48 -29.44 -18.20
N LYS A 672 14.44 -30.20 -19.29
CA LYS A 672 13.55 -31.36 -19.48
C LYS A 672 13.71 -32.43 -18.38
N GLU A 673 14.94 -32.67 -17.96
CA GLU A 673 15.26 -33.65 -16.92
C GLU A 673 14.66 -33.31 -15.56
N LEU A 674 14.56 -32.01 -15.23
CA LEU A 674 13.94 -31.53 -14.01
C LEU A 674 12.41 -31.46 -14.15
N ILE A 675 11.90 -30.90 -15.27
CA ILE A 675 10.46 -30.69 -15.47
C ILE A 675 9.66 -32.00 -15.39
N VAL A 676 10.21 -33.12 -15.85
CA VAL A 676 9.53 -34.43 -15.76
C VAL A 676 9.41 -35.00 -14.35
N LYS A 677 10.12 -34.40 -13.38
CA LYS A 677 10.05 -34.74 -11.95
C LYS A 677 9.11 -33.82 -11.15
N LEU A 678 8.77 -32.67 -11.73
CA LEU A 678 7.91 -31.67 -11.13
C LEU A 678 6.47 -31.81 -11.64
N ASP A 679 5.47 -31.40 -10.84
CA ASP A 679 4.07 -31.36 -11.28
C ASP A 679 3.76 -30.02 -11.99
N VAL A 680 4.61 -29.65 -12.94
CA VAL A 680 4.47 -28.43 -13.74
C VAL A 680 4.31 -28.75 -15.23
N ASN A 681 3.57 -27.91 -15.93
CA ASN A 681 3.39 -28.03 -17.37
C ASN A 681 4.66 -27.59 -18.12
N MET A 682 5.03 -28.29 -19.17
CA MET A 682 6.12 -27.90 -20.09
C MET A 682 5.93 -26.48 -20.66
N ASN A 683 4.67 -26.01 -20.74
CA ASN A 683 4.29 -24.71 -21.30
C ASN A 683 4.10 -23.64 -20.22
N VAL A 684 4.60 -23.87 -19.01
CA VAL A 684 4.45 -22.91 -17.89
C VAL A 684 4.94 -21.51 -18.25
N ASN A 685 5.90 -21.41 -19.15
CA ASN A 685 6.55 -20.17 -19.55
C ASN A 685 6.04 -19.57 -20.87
N ASP A 686 5.10 -20.20 -21.57
CA ASP A 686 4.61 -19.71 -22.88
C ASP A 686 4.02 -18.29 -22.82
N LYS A 687 3.52 -17.88 -21.67
CA LYS A 687 3.00 -16.53 -21.43
C LYS A 687 4.07 -15.44 -21.48
N LEU A 688 5.35 -15.78 -21.30
CA LEU A 688 6.43 -14.77 -21.29
C LEU A 688 6.61 -14.09 -22.65
N GLN A 689 6.48 -14.83 -23.75
CA GLN A 689 6.58 -14.27 -25.11
C GLN A 689 5.43 -13.31 -25.40
N SER A 690 4.20 -13.74 -25.08
CA SER A 690 3.02 -12.89 -25.28
C SER A 690 3.06 -11.64 -24.38
N SER A 691 3.57 -11.75 -23.15
CA SER A 691 3.72 -10.61 -22.24
C SER A 691 4.72 -9.57 -22.76
N VAL A 692 5.84 -10.01 -23.34
CA VAL A 692 6.81 -9.10 -23.98
C VAL A 692 6.15 -8.36 -25.15
N VAL A 693 5.42 -9.06 -26.02
CA VAL A 693 4.68 -8.44 -27.14
C VAL A 693 3.62 -7.46 -26.60
N GLY A 694 2.91 -7.85 -25.54
CA GLY A 694 1.94 -7.01 -24.86
C GLY A 694 2.55 -5.70 -24.33
N ALA A 695 3.74 -5.76 -23.73
CA ALA A 695 4.48 -4.60 -23.30
C ALA A 695 4.90 -3.67 -24.46
N LEU A 696 5.45 -4.26 -25.53
CA LEU A 696 5.90 -3.51 -26.71
C LEU A 696 4.77 -2.81 -27.46
N LEU A 697 3.57 -3.37 -27.44
CA LEU A 697 2.41 -2.84 -28.18
C LEU A 697 1.30 -2.31 -27.23
N ASN A 698 1.62 -2.07 -25.94
CA ASN A 698 0.66 -1.50 -24.99
C ASN A 698 0.16 -0.13 -25.45
N SER A 699 -1.16 0.07 -25.50
CA SER A 699 -1.75 1.32 -26.04
C SER A 699 -1.39 2.58 -25.26
N ALA A 700 -1.19 2.46 -23.92
CA ALA A 700 -0.74 3.58 -23.10
C ALA A 700 0.75 3.89 -23.32
N ALA A 701 1.59 2.89 -23.51
CA ALA A 701 2.99 3.08 -23.87
C ALA A 701 3.10 3.74 -25.28
N LEU A 702 2.32 3.27 -26.26
CA LEU A 702 2.26 3.87 -27.60
C LEU A 702 1.77 5.33 -27.57
N TYR A 703 0.85 5.66 -26.67
CA TYR A 703 0.45 7.06 -26.47
C TYR A 703 1.64 7.90 -25.99
N ARG A 704 2.37 7.47 -24.96
CA ARG A 704 3.52 8.20 -24.42
C ARG A 704 4.66 8.33 -25.44
N ILE A 705 4.89 7.31 -26.25
CA ILE A 705 5.84 7.37 -27.39
C ILE A 705 5.42 8.45 -28.38
N ASN A 706 4.12 8.49 -28.73
CA ASN A 706 3.60 9.50 -29.63
C ASN A 706 3.72 10.92 -29.06
N GLU A 707 3.38 11.10 -27.77
CA GLU A 707 3.51 12.38 -27.04
C GLU A 707 4.98 12.83 -27.01
N GLY A 708 5.91 11.94 -26.61
CA GLY A 708 7.34 12.25 -26.58
C GLY A 708 7.90 12.63 -27.96
N GLY A 709 7.43 11.94 -29.02
CA GLY A 709 7.80 12.25 -30.40
C GLY A 709 7.28 13.60 -30.88
N GLN A 710 6.13 14.03 -30.40
CA GLN A 710 5.61 15.39 -30.69
C GLN A 710 6.42 16.45 -29.92
N MET A 711 6.85 16.19 -28.70
CA MET A 711 7.65 17.12 -27.90
C MET A 711 9.06 17.31 -28.44
N ASN A 712 9.77 16.23 -28.81
CA ASN A 712 11.11 16.31 -29.37
C ASN A 712 11.44 15.11 -30.27
N PRO A 713 11.10 15.18 -31.59
CA PRO A 713 11.30 14.07 -32.52
C PRO A 713 12.77 13.76 -32.84
N LYS A 714 13.71 14.64 -32.45
CA LYS A 714 15.15 14.40 -32.67
C LYS A 714 15.72 13.39 -31.62
N ILE A 715 15.21 13.45 -30.40
CA ILE A 715 15.68 12.63 -29.27
C ILE A 715 14.74 11.43 -29.06
N ASN A 716 13.44 11.66 -29.16
CA ASN A 716 12.41 10.66 -28.84
C ASN A 716 11.93 9.94 -30.10
N TYR A 717 11.36 8.73 -29.93
CA TYR A 717 10.66 8.07 -30.99
C TYR A 717 9.42 8.84 -31.43
N THR A 718 9.21 8.96 -32.74
CA THR A 718 7.87 9.13 -33.28
C THR A 718 7.15 7.77 -33.29
N LEU A 719 5.84 7.75 -33.20
CA LEU A 719 5.05 6.50 -33.18
C LEU A 719 5.38 5.60 -34.37
N ASN A 720 5.47 6.16 -35.57
CA ASN A 720 5.78 5.38 -36.78
C ASN A 720 7.18 4.77 -36.75
N ALA A 721 8.19 5.55 -36.35
CA ALA A 721 9.56 5.06 -36.25
C ALA A 721 9.70 3.93 -35.20
N TYR A 722 9.02 4.06 -34.07
CA TYR A 722 8.97 3.02 -33.04
C TYR A 722 8.35 1.73 -33.60
N LEU A 723 7.17 1.83 -34.21
CA LEU A 723 6.47 0.67 -34.75
C LEU A 723 7.24 0.03 -35.92
N ASP A 724 7.94 0.82 -36.75
CA ASP A 724 8.80 0.28 -37.82
C ASP A 724 9.93 -0.58 -37.22
N ASP A 725 10.61 -0.09 -36.19
CA ASP A 725 11.65 -0.84 -35.48
C ASP A 725 11.08 -2.08 -34.77
N ALA A 726 9.95 -1.95 -34.02
CA ALA A 726 9.34 -3.04 -33.30
C ALA A 726 8.88 -4.18 -34.21
N PHE A 727 8.21 -3.88 -35.31
CA PHE A 727 7.77 -4.91 -36.27
C PHE A 727 8.93 -5.50 -37.05
N SER A 728 9.94 -4.70 -37.41
CA SER A 728 11.16 -5.20 -38.05
C SER A 728 11.85 -6.27 -37.15
N GLU A 729 11.95 -6.05 -35.88
CA GLU A 729 12.60 -6.99 -34.94
C GLU A 729 11.73 -8.18 -34.57
N MET A 730 10.42 -8.01 -34.34
CA MET A 730 9.51 -9.14 -34.08
C MET A 730 9.40 -10.09 -35.26
N PHE A 731 9.39 -9.58 -36.51
CA PHE A 731 9.28 -10.37 -37.75
C PHE A 731 10.62 -10.59 -38.46
N LYS A 732 11.75 -10.32 -37.80
CA LYS A 732 13.10 -10.42 -38.36
C LYS A 732 13.39 -11.78 -39.02
N PRO A 733 13.09 -12.95 -38.42
CA PRO A 733 13.31 -14.24 -39.05
C PRO A 733 12.50 -14.39 -40.34
N THR A 734 11.27 -13.89 -40.37
CA THR A 734 10.43 -13.90 -41.58
C THR A 734 11.02 -12.99 -42.67
N TYR A 735 11.50 -11.80 -42.34
CA TYR A 735 12.20 -10.91 -43.31
C TYR A 735 13.45 -11.58 -43.89
N GLN A 736 14.17 -12.36 -43.08
CA GLN A 736 15.36 -13.10 -43.51
C GLN A 736 15.02 -14.36 -44.27
N GLY A 737 13.77 -14.87 -44.24
CA GLY A 737 13.33 -16.08 -44.93
C GLY A 737 13.90 -17.34 -44.28
N VAL A 738 14.23 -17.33 -42.99
CA VAL A 738 14.70 -18.50 -42.25
C VAL A 738 13.53 -19.27 -41.64
N LYS A 739 13.74 -20.56 -41.31
CA LYS A 739 12.76 -21.38 -40.60
C LYS A 739 12.45 -20.72 -39.24
N LEU A 740 11.17 -20.58 -38.91
CA LEU A 740 10.75 -20.04 -37.63
C LEU A 740 10.98 -21.03 -36.51
N SER A 741 11.52 -20.54 -35.39
CA SER A 741 11.50 -21.26 -34.12
C SER A 741 10.10 -21.18 -33.48
N GLN A 742 9.81 -22.04 -32.49
CA GLN A 742 8.56 -21.96 -31.74
C GLN A 742 8.41 -20.58 -31.05
N ALA A 743 9.48 -20.02 -30.51
CA ALA A 743 9.49 -18.71 -29.91
C ALA A 743 9.13 -17.61 -30.93
N ASP A 744 9.67 -17.67 -32.17
CA ASP A 744 9.33 -16.71 -33.22
C ASP A 744 7.86 -16.82 -33.64
N MET A 745 7.34 -18.06 -33.74
CA MET A 745 5.93 -18.30 -34.04
C MET A 745 5.03 -17.72 -32.93
N ASN A 746 5.37 -17.92 -31.67
CA ASN A 746 4.59 -17.39 -30.55
C ASN A 746 4.60 -15.84 -30.52
N ILE A 747 5.78 -15.21 -30.68
CA ILE A 747 5.93 -13.75 -30.75
C ILE A 747 5.10 -13.16 -31.91
N GLN A 748 5.22 -13.73 -33.11
CA GLN A 748 4.49 -13.25 -34.28
C GLN A 748 2.98 -13.50 -34.17
N SER A 749 2.55 -14.63 -33.59
CA SER A 749 1.13 -14.91 -33.31
C SER A 749 0.54 -13.90 -32.35
N ALA A 750 1.25 -13.61 -31.25
CA ALA A 750 0.80 -12.62 -30.26
C ALA A 750 0.70 -11.21 -30.89
N ALA A 751 1.69 -10.82 -31.70
CA ALA A 751 1.69 -9.52 -32.39
C ALA A 751 0.52 -9.41 -33.38
N VAL A 752 0.28 -10.42 -34.22
CA VAL A 752 -0.84 -10.46 -35.17
C VAL A 752 -2.19 -10.42 -34.44
N ALA A 753 -2.34 -11.23 -33.38
CA ALA A 753 -3.58 -11.26 -32.60
C ALA A 753 -3.89 -9.89 -31.95
N LEU A 754 -2.88 -9.24 -31.39
CA LEU A 754 -3.03 -7.92 -30.75
C LEU A 754 -3.33 -6.82 -31.78
N MET A 755 -2.65 -6.83 -32.94
CA MET A 755 -2.98 -5.92 -34.05
C MET A 755 -4.43 -6.08 -34.53
N ILE A 756 -4.91 -7.32 -34.71
CA ILE A 756 -6.30 -7.60 -35.10
C ILE A 756 -7.28 -7.05 -34.07
N ASN A 757 -6.98 -7.22 -32.78
CA ASN A 757 -7.80 -6.65 -31.72
C ASN A 757 -7.88 -5.12 -31.81
N TYR A 758 -6.76 -4.48 -32.02
CA TYR A 758 -6.71 -3.01 -32.12
C TYR A 758 -7.44 -2.46 -33.36
N THR A 759 -7.59 -3.24 -34.44
CA THR A 759 -8.39 -2.79 -35.60
C THR A 759 -9.88 -2.69 -35.29
N GLY A 760 -10.38 -3.43 -34.30
CA GLY A 760 -11.81 -3.55 -33.99
C GLY A 760 -12.63 -4.28 -35.07
N LEU A 761 -11.99 -4.87 -36.08
CA LEU A 761 -12.63 -5.50 -37.25
C LEU A 761 -12.92 -7.00 -37.07
N GLY A 762 -12.38 -7.66 -36.07
CA GLY A 762 -12.42 -9.11 -35.93
C GLY A 762 -13.25 -9.61 -34.74
N LYS A 763 -14.47 -10.16 -34.98
CA LYS A 763 -15.29 -10.78 -33.92
C LYS A 763 -14.69 -12.07 -33.30
N ALA A 764 -13.83 -12.79 -34.03
CA ALA A 764 -13.25 -14.05 -33.56
C ALA A 764 -11.90 -13.91 -32.84
N ALA A 765 -11.26 -12.76 -32.94
CA ALA A 765 -9.95 -12.48 -32.34
C ALA A 765 -10.06 -11.94 -30.90
N GLU A 766 -11.24 -11.47 -30.48
CA GLU A 766 -11.46 -10.89 -29.14
C GLU A 766 -11.03 -11.82 -28.01
N LYS A 767 -11.19 -13.15 -28.18
CA LYS A 767 -10.87 -14.12 -27.13
C LYS A 767 -9.36 -14.45 -27.02
N LYS A 768 -8.57 -14.35 -28.12
CA LYS A 768 -7.12 -14.60 -28.11
C LYS A 768 -6.26 -13.33 -27.93
N ALA A 769 -6.77 -12.21 -28.37
CA ALA A 769 -6.05 -10.93 -28.25
C ALA A 769 -6.18 -10.32 -26.85
N SER A 770 -7.27 -10.63 -26.11
CA SER A 770 -7.33 -10.37 -24.67
C SER A 770 -6.25 -11.16 -23.93
N THR A 771 -5.69 -12.24 -24.51
CA THR A 771 -4.69 -13.08 -23.85
C THR A 771 -3.33 -12.39 -23.75
N ALA A 772 -2.82 -11.71 -24.79
CA ALA A 772 -1.50 -11.09 -24.72
C ALA A 772 -1.45 -9.88 -23.76
N LEU A 773 -2.51 -9.06 -23.74
CA LEU A 773 -2.63 -8.00 -22.75
C LEU A 773 -2.96 -8.56 -21.35
N ALA A 774 -3.81 -9.59 -21.27
CA ALA A 774 -4.11 -10.26 -20.02
C ALA A 774 -2.88 -11.01 -19.47
N ASP A 775 -2.09 -11.65 -20.34
CA ASP A 775 -0.82 -12.29 -19.95
C ASP A 775 0.19 -11.25 -19.50
N TYR A 776 0.27 -10.09 -20.15
CA TYR A 776 1.08 -8.96 -19.70
C TYR A 776 0.63 -8.45 -18.34
N GLU A 777 -0.67 -8.21 -18.16
CA GLU A 777 -1.24 -7.80 -16.89
C GLU A 777 -1.13 -8.88 -15.81
N GLU A 778 -1.20 -10.15 -16.17
CA GLU A 778 -1.02 -11.27 -15.26
C GLU A 778 0.45 -11.38 -14.84
N VAL A 779 1.40 -11.28 -15.79
CA VAL A 779 2.83 -11.22 -15.48
C VAL A 779 3.15 -10.02 -14.58
N LEU A 780 2.57 -8.86 -14.84
CA LEU A 780 2.71 -7.72 -13.94
C LEU A 780 2.11 -7.98 -12.56
N ARG A 781 1.00 -8.71 -12.46
CA ARG A 781 0.37 -9.06 -11.18
C ARG A 781 1.09 -10.17 -10.43
N GLN A 782 1.56 -11.20 -11.11
CA GLN A 782 2.28 -12.34 -10.49
C GLN A 782 3.68 -11.95 -10.01
N THR A 783 4.30 -10.97 -10.66
CA THR A 783 5.59 -10.40 -10.23
C THR A 783 5.44 -9.27 -9.24
N CYS A 784 4.28 -8.62 -9.19
CA CYS A 784 3.79 -7.90 -8.03
C CYS A 784 3.17 -8.92 -7.05
N GLU A 785 3.89 -10.02 -6.71
CA GLU A 785 3.57 -10.63 -5.45
C GLU A 785 3.39 -9.51 -4.45
N PRO A 786 2.53 -9.74 -3.46
CA PRO A 786 2.56 -8.90 -2.30
C PRO A 786 3.99 -8.96 -1.76
N ALA A 787 4.88 -8.27 -2.46
CA ALA A 787 6.11 -7.79 -1.94
C ALA A 787 5.70 -7.10 -0.69
N LEU A 788 5.68 -7.81 0.47
CA LEU A 788 5.10 -7.22 1.67
C LEU A 788 4.09 -6.14 1.26
N PRO A 789 2.84 -6.44 0.88
CA PRO A 789 1.93 -5.37 0.59
C PRO A 789 1.83 -4.66 1.91
N CYS A 790 2.55 -3.58 2.03
CA CYS A 790 2.20 -2.59 3.01
C CYS A 790 0.79 -2.20 2.64
N SER A 791 -0.18 -2.97 3.11
CA SER A 791 -1.56 -2.54 3.17
C SER A 791 -1.66 -1.48 4.25
N HIS A 792 -0.75 -0.50 4.19
CA HIS A 792 -0.90 0.77 4.82
C HIS A 792 -2.02 1.47 4.06
N ILE A 793 -3.25 1.00 4.27
CA ILE A 793 -4.44 1.77 3.97
C ILE A 793 -4.46 2.89 5.02
N HIS A 794 -3.50 3.78 4.90
CA HIS A 794 -3.65 5.11 5.43
C HIS A 794 -4.61 5.80 4.47
N GLY A 795 -5.84 6.03 4.91
CA GLY A 795 -6.80 6.79 4.16
C GLY A 795 -6.14 8.09 3.70
N HIS A 796 -6.14 8.30 2.40
CA HIS A 796 -5.60 9.41 1.64
C HIS A 796 -4.16 9.26 1.13
N GLU A 797 -3.99 8.39 0.14
CA GLU A 797 -2.91 8.47 -0.85
C GLU A 797 -3.17 9.63 -1.82
N SER A 798 -3.13 10.88 -1.38
CA SER A 798 -3.71 11.94 -2.20
C SER A 798 -2.75 12.66 -3.14
N SER A 799 -1.45 12.69 -2.87
CA SER A 799 -0.52 13.47 -3.69
C SER A 799 0.29 12.67 -4.71
N PHE A 800 0.60 11.40 -4.42
CA PHE A 800 1.42 10.56 -5.31
C PHE A 800 0.62 9.79 -6.35
N THR A 801 -0.69 9.65 -6.18
CA THR A 801 -1.58 8.96 -7.13
C THR A 801 -1.93 9.77 -8.36
N ARG A 802 -1.52 11.03 -8.48
CA ARG A 802 -1.78 11.88 -9.67
C ARG A 802 -1.22 11.31 -10.97
N ILE A 803 -0.24 10.44 -10.90
CA ILE A 803 0.46 9.91 -12.08
C ILE A 803 -0.31 8.76 -12.74
N ASN A 804 -1.20 8.05 -12.04
CA ASN A 804 -1.69 6.74 -12.48
C ASN A 804 -3.18 6.65 -12.78
N PHE A 805 -4.01 7.63 -12.41
CA PHE A 805 -5.43 7.56 -12.74
C PHE A 805 -5.69 7.98 -14.20
N GLY A 806 -6.07 7.00 -15.01
CA GLY A 806 -6.49 7.22 -16.38
C GLY A 806 -5.33 7.64 -17.28
N LEU A 807 -4.23 6.87 -17.31
CA LEU A 807 -3.18 7.08 -18.31
C LEU A 807 -3.82 7.15 -19.70
N PRO A 808 -3.64 8.25 -20.43
CA PRO A 808 -4.25 8.40 -21.73
C PRO A 808 -3.71 7.31 -22.67
N THR A 809 -4.59 6.79 -23.52
CA THR A 809 -4.28 5.84 -24.57
C THR A 809 -4.50 6.48 -25.93
N LEU A 810 -3.89 5.94 -26.98
CA LEU A 810 -4.24 6.35 -28.33
C LEU A 810 -5.74 6.15 -28.56
N SER A 811 -6.37 7.04 -29.35
CA SER A 811 -7.77 6.84 -29.71
C SER A 811 -7.96 5.52 -30.45
N LYS A 812 -9.14 4.90 -30.29
CA LYS A 812 -9.43 3.64 -30.96
C LYS A 812 -9.27 3.75 -32.48
N GLU A 813 -9.69 4.86 -33.06
CA GLU A 813 -9.60 5.12 -34.49
C GLU A 813 -8.14 5.29 -34.95
N GLN A 814 -7.33 6.03 -34.20
CA GLN A 814 -5.92 6.23 -34.51
C GLN A 814 -5.16 4.90 -34.43
N LEU A 815 -5.40 4.13 -33.36
CA LEU A 815 -4.77 2.83 -33.16
C LEU A 815 -5.21 1.82 -34.24
N ALA A 816 -6.52 1.78 -34.57
CA ALA A 816 -7.07 0.94 -35.65
C ALA A 816 -6.45 1.25 -37.01
N ALA A 817 -6.35 2.54 -37.37
CA ALA A 817 -5.78 2.96 -38.66
C ALA A 817 -4.30 2.52 -38.79
N VAL A 818 -3.50 2.78 -37.74
CA VAL A 818 -2.08 2.42 -37.73
C VAL A 818 -1.88 0.91 -37.79
N MET A 819 -2.64 0.13 -36.99
CA MET A 819 -2.51 -1.33 -36.93
C MET A 819 -3.05 -2.04 -38.19
N THR A 820 -4.10 -1.52 -38.79
CA THR A 820 -4.58 -2.01 -40.12
C THR A 820 -3.48 -1.87 -41.18
N GLY A 821 -2.80 -0.73 -41.23
CA GLY A 821 -1.67 -0.51 -42.14
C GLY A 821 -0.52 -1.53 -41.93
N ARG A 822 -0.22 -1.86 -40.66
CA ARG A 822 0.81 -2.86 -40.29
C ARG A 822 0.37 -4.27 -40.65
N LEU A 823 -0.88 -4.65 -40.39
CA LEU A 823 -1.42 -5.98 -40.78
C LEU A 823 -1.31 -6.21 -42.28
N ASN A 824 -1.61 -5.19 -43.10
CA ASN A 824 -1.45 -5.31 -44.56
C ASN A 824 0.01 -5.57 -44.95
N LYS A 825 0.99 -4.89 -44.37
CA LYS A 825 2.41 -5.12 -44.59
C LYS A 825 2.84 -6.54 -44.22
N ILE A 826 2.36 -7.04 -43.06
CA ILE A 826 2.67 -8.40 -42.57
C ILE A 826 2.03 -9.46 -43.49
N ALA A 827 0.79 -9.26 -43.97
CA ALA A 827 0.16 -10.16 -44.91
C ALA A 827 0.98 -10.25 -46.22
N GLN A 828 1.47 -9.12 -46.76
CA GLN A 828 2.35 -9.10 -47.95
C GLN A 828 3.67 -9.82 -47.67
N LEU A 829 4.27 -9.62 -46.48
CA LEU A 829 5.51 -10.29 -46.09
C LEU A 829 5.30 -11.83 -46.04
N TYR A 830 4.26 -12.30 -45.39
CA TYR A 830 3.95 -13.74 -45.32
C TYR A 830 3.68 -14.34 -46.73
N LYS A 831 2.90 -13.65 -47.61
CA LYS A 831 2.68 -14.05 -48.99
C LYS A 831 3.99 -14.22 -49.76
N SER A 832 4.93 -13.26 -49.59
CA SER A 832 6.22 -13.30 -50.27
C SER A 832 7.14 -14.44 -49.83
N ARG A 833 7.02 -14.88 -48.57
CA ARG A 833 7.88 -15.92 -47.94
C ARG A 833 7.29 -17.34 -48.02
N ARG A 834 5.97 -17.45 -48.11
CA ARG A 834 5.22 -18.71 -48.12
C ARG A 834 5.73 -19.73 -49.17
N ALA A 835 5.99 -19.27 -50.38
CA ALA A 835 6.37 -20.15 -51.49
C ALA A 835 7.72 -20.88 -51.24
N ALA A 836 8.64 -20.20 -50.54
CA ALA A 836 9.97 -20.74 -50.23
C ALA A 836 10.02 -21.49 -48.88
N SER A 837 8.91 -21.51 -48.13
CA SER A 837 8.83 -22.14 -46.78
C SER A 837 8.22 -23.55 -46.85
N THR A 838 8.57 -24.40 -45.89
CA THR A 838 8.09 -25.77 -45.76
C THR A 838 7.72 -26.10 -44.33
N GLY A 839 6.91 -27.16 -44.10
CA GLY A 839 6.52 -27.66 -42.76
C GLY A 839 5.84 -26.59 -41.90
N ASP A 840 6.08 -26.63 -40.58
CA ASP A 840 5.44 -25.77 -39.60
C ASP A 840 5.50 -24.28 -39.96
N THR A 841 6.60 -23.81 -40.52
CA THR A 841 6.77 -22.41 -40.96
C THR A 841 5.78 -22.04 -42.07
N ARG A 842 5.55 -22.92 -43.02
CA ARG A 842 4.58 -22.68 -44.09
C ARG A 842 3.16 -22.71 -43.57
N ASP A 843 2.83 -23.71 -42.75
CA ASP A 843 1.50 -23.85 -42.13
C ASP A 843 1.17 -22.65 -41.22
N PHE A 844 2.18 -22.12 -40.50
CA PHE A 844 2.09 -20.90 -39.71
C PHE A 844 1.74 -19.68 -40.59
N TYR A 845 2.42 -19.50 -41.73
CA TYR A 845 2.11 -18.41 -42.65
C TYR A 845 0.72 -18.55 -43.25
N ASP A 846 0.32 -19.76 -43.65
CA ASP A 846 -1.00 -20.04 -44.24
C ASP A 846 -2.12 -19.72 -43.25
N TYR A 847 -2.00 -20.13 -41.99
CA TYR A 847 -2.96 -19.86 -40.95
C TYR A 847 -3.11 -18.34 -40.68
N HIS A 848 -1.99 -17.64 -40.51
CA HIS A 848 -2.03 -16.21 -40.20
C HIS A 848 -2.47 -15.36 -41.38
N LEU A 849 -2.15 -15.74 -42.60
CA LEU A 849 -2.70 -15.11 -43.81
C LEU A 849 -4.22 -15.22 -43.87
N LEU A 850 -4.76 -16.42 -43.61
CA LEU A 850 -6.20 -16.63 -43.57
C LEU A 850 -6.86 -15.76 -42.48
N LEU A 851 -6.24 -15.69 -41.31
CA LEU A 851 -6.75 -14.89 -40.18
C LEU A 851 -6.75 -13.38 -40.52
N ILE A 852 -5.66 -12.86 -41.04
CA ILE A 852 -5.54 -11.44 -41.45
C ILE A 852 -6.50 -11.10 -42.57
N GLU A 853 -6.60 -11.94 -43.60
CA GLU A 853 -7.50 -11.70 -44.74
C GLU A 853 -8.96 -11.70 -44.33
N ARG A 854 -9.38 -12.64 -43.46
CA ARG A 854 -10.73 -12.63 -42.89
C ARG A 854 -11.02 -11.32 -42.11
N THR A 855 -10.07 -10.88 -41.33
CA THR A 855 -10.22 -9.64 -40.55
C THR A 855 -10.38 -8.41 -41.46
N LEU A 856 -9.60 -8.33 -42.54
CA LEU A 856 -9.58 -7.17 -43.41
C LEU A 856 -10.68 -7.18 -44.51
N LYS A 857 -11.26 -8.38 -44.84
CA LYS A 857 -12.29 -8.51 -45.89
C LYS A 857 -13.72 -8.58 -45.34
N ASN A 858 -13.95 -8.88 -44.09
CA ASN A 858 -15.28 -9.05 -43.52
C ASN A 858 -15.95 -7.71 -43.11
N ASN A 859 -15.79 -6.67 -43.93
CA ASN A 859 -16.53 -5.39 -43.81
C ASN A 859 -17.32 -5.13 -45.05
#